data_ff2bdf31045f3edfd52f00715212cc5c
#
_entry.id   ff2bdf31045f3edfd52f00715212cc5c
#
_cell.length_a   1.000
_cell.length_b   1.000
_cell.length_c   1.000
_cell.angle_alpha   90.00
_cell.angle_beta   90.00
_cell.angle_gamma   90.00
#
_symmetry.space_group_name_H-M   'P 1'
#
loop_
_entity.id
_entity.type
_entity.pdbx_description
1 polymer ?
#
loop_
_entity_poly.entity_id
_entity_poly.type
_entity_poly.pdbx_seq_one_letter_code
_entity_poly.pdbx_strand_id
1 'polypeptide(L)'
;MNMKFFNRLSNWYFSKKSLPYWCIFWIDCAVTFVSYLFIYQQINSGAKALSILGQLSMLFAIFTLFHAIGFRIFHTYDGILRYSSFIDLQRVFYAVTFGAVLSAITKDMLLSTHFFPGVEIEYRNIVLGALISTLVLWAIRVIAKTIFDVSLSDYNIKHAFIYGVKEGGIGLAKQIKNSKPMKFKLMGFISDDTKIKHHHLMGTKVYAPDLNTIRKMRNNNISTLLISPGAINVFRANKDFQDALLAEGIHIYMPTTQEWNRNEQQQLKEVSIEDLLPRDEISIDMESVGSMLHGKRILITGSAGSIGSEMVRQIAKYSPAELILIDSAETPQHDIRLMMAKQFPEIKAETIVTTICSKSRMEHVFKTYLPDYVFHAAAYKHVPMMENNPCESIQNNVYGTKILADLAVKYGVKKFVMISTDKAVNPTNVMGCSKRICEIYVQSLNKAIEEGITNGKTQFVTTRFGNVLGSNGSVIPLFKKQIKAGGPVTVTDPRIIRYFMLIPEACKLVLEAGTKGNGGEIFVFDMGKPVNISDMAQRMINLSGAKNVEIKYTGLRAGEKLYEEMLNEKESTKPSFHDKIRIANVREYDYTEVSKQIDDLIEKSKLYDEMLTVKIMKEIVPEYKSNNSIYEKLDK
;
A
#
# COMPACT_ATOMS: atom_id res chain seq x y z
N MET A 1 4.39 38.63 27.33
CA MET A 1 4.01 39.23 26.05
C MET A 1 3.24 38.20 25.25
N ASN A 2 1.99 38.48 24.89
CA ASN A 2 0.96 37.49 24.52
C ASN A 2 1.28 36.68 23.25
N MET A 3 1.57 35.39 23.39
CA MET A 3 1.82 34.43 22.30
C MET A 3 0.70 34.43 21.23
N LYS A 4 -0.54 34.76 21.63
CA LYS A 4 -1.70 34.93 20.72
C LYS A 4 -1.57 36.13 19.77
N PHE A 5 -0.92 37.23 20.21
CA PHE A 5 -0.67 38.41 19.36
C PHE A 5 0.42 38.13 18.34
N PHE A 6 1.48 37.45 18.76
CA PHE A 6 2.58 37.04 17.88
C PHE A 6 2.11 36.06 16.80
N ASN A 7 1.28 35.10 17.16
CA ASN A 7 0.67 34.15 16.20
C ASN A 7 -0.30 34.83 15.23
N ARG A 8 -1.01 35.87 15.65
CA ARG A 8 -1.91 36.63 14.77
C ARG A 8 -1.14 37.49 13.74
N LEU A 9 -0.05 38.12 14.17
CA LEU A 9 0.82 38.92 13.32
C LEU A 9 1.60 38.02 12.33
N SER A 10 2.12 36.91 12.80
CA SER A 10 2.80 35.87 12.03
C SER A 10 1.86 35.26 10.96
N ASN A 11 0.66 34.83 11.34
CA ASN A 11 -0.32 34.32 10.40
C ASN A 11 -0.78 35.35 9.36
N TRP A 12 -0.93 36.63 9.75
CA TRP A 12 -1.26 37.71 8.83
C TRP A 12 -0.14 37.97 7.82
N TYR A 13 1.12 37.93 8.27
CA TYR A 13 2.31 38.17 7.45
C TYR A 13 2.58 37.01 6.47
N PHE A 14 2.47 35.76 6.94
CA PHE A 14 2.79 34.58 6.14
C PHE A 14 1.63 34.04 5.29
N SER A 15 0.38 34.47 5.51
CA SER A 15 -0.78 34.11 4.69
C SER A 15 -0.92 34.92 3.41
N LYS A 16 -0.24 36.06 3.30
CA LYS A 16 -0.24 36.93 2.11
C LYS A 16 1.08 36.86 1.35
N LYS A 17 1.05 37.29 0.07
CA LYS A 17 2.20 37.31 -0.86
C LYS A 17 3.49 37.79 -0.21
N SER A 18 4.65 37.28 -0.68
CA SER A 18 6.00 37.72 -0.26
C SER A 18 6.11 39.25 -0.17
N LEU A 19 6.89 39.75 0.81
CA LEU A 19 7.26 41.18 0.84
C LEU A 19 7.80 41.60 -0.51
N PRO A 20 7.38 42.76 -1.02
CA PRO A 20 7.97 43.31 -2.24
C PRO A 20 9.48 43.45 -2.07
N TYR A 21 10.25 43.13 -3.11
CA TYR A 21 11.74 43.19 -3.09
C TYR A 21 12.28 44.54 -2.68
N TRP A 22 11.61 45.64 -3.01
CA TRP A 22 12.01 46.99 -2.62
C TRP A 22 11.93 47.24 -1.11
N CYS A 23 11.03 46.57 -0.39
CA CYS A 23 10.97 46.65 1.07
C CYS A 23 12.21 46.05 1.72
N ILE A 24 12.71 44.91 1.20
CA ILE A 24 13.91 44.25 1.70
C ILE A 24 15.13 45.16 1.47
N PHE A 25 15.21 45.75 0.28
CA PHE A 25 16.27 46.70 -0.04
C PHE A 25 16.33 47.89 0.94
N TRP A 26 15.18 48.51 1.25
CA TRP A 26 15.12 49.62 2.19
C TRP A 26 15.40 49.21 3.63
N ILE A 27 15.01 48.00 4.03
CA ILE A 27 15.38 47.45 5.35
C ILE A 27 16.91 47.26 5.44
N ASP A 28 17.54 46.70 4.40
CA ASP A 28 18.99 46.51 4.36
C ASP A 28 19.71 47.84 4.45
N CYS A 29 19.24 48.87 3.74
CA CYS A 29 19.80 50.24 3.82
C CYS A 29 19.61 50.88 5.22
N ALA A 30 18.40 50.78 5.78
CA ALA A 30 18.10 51.34 7.11
C ALA A 30 18.93 50.69 8.23
N VAL A 31 19.07 49.35 8.19
CA VAL A 31 19.90 48.60 9.14
C VAL A 31 21.35 49.06 9.04
N THR A 32 21.88 49.21 7.84
CA THR A 32 23.25 49.66 7.63
C THR A 32 23.46 51.09 8.18
N PHE A 33 22.55 52.03 7.85
CA PHE A 33 22.60 53.38 8.35
C PHE A 33 22.58 53.47 9.89
N VAL A 34 21.66 52.76 10.53
CA VAL A 34 21.54 52.72 11.98
C VAL A 34 22.78 52.08 12.62
N SER A 35 23.34 51.03 11.99
CA SER A 35 24.55 50.37 12.50
C SER A 35 25.75 51.31 12.54
N TYR A 36 25.96 52.15 11.52
CA TYR A 36 27.01 53.14 11.51
C TYR A 36 26.82 54.22 12.56
N LEU A 37 25.59 54.74 12.71
CA LEU A 37 25.27 55.68 13.77
C LEU A 37 25.51 55.11 15.17
N PHE A 38 25.06 53.88 15.39
CA PHE A 38 25.24 53.20 16.65
C PHE A 38 26.71 52.99 17.02
N ILE A 39 27.52 52.51 16.08
CA ILE A 39 28.97 52.33 16.31
C ILE A 39 29.67 53.63 16.58
N TYR A 40 29.35 54.68 15.84
CA TYR A 40 29.94 55.99 16.10
C TYR A 40 29.60 56.50 17.52
N GLN A 41 28.36 56.35 17.97
CA GLN A 41 27.92 56.75 19.30
C GLN A 41 28.63 55.95 20.42
N GLN A 42 28.91 54.66 20.18
CA GLN A 42 29.61 53.81 21.16
C GLN A 42 31.12 54.12 21.27
N ILE A 43 31.75 54.57 20.20
CA ILE A 43 33.19 54.85 20.17
C ILE A 43 33.49 56.30 20.66
N ASN A 44 32.62 57.24 20.32
CA ASN A 44 32.75 58.62 20.69
C ASN A 44 31.77 58.99 21.81
N SER A 45 32.10 60.05 22.60
CA SER A 45 31.18 60.46 23.67
C SER A 45 29.78 60.81 23.10
N GLY A 46 28.72 60.35 23.71
CA GLY A 46 27.34 60.59 23.22
C GLY A 46 26.98 62.06 23.09
N ALA A 47 27.54 62.94 23.93
CA ALA A 47 27.34 64.39 23.85
C ALA A 47 27.98 64.97 22.55
N LYS A 48 29.21 64.54 22.15
CA LYS A 48 29.87 64.97 20.91
C LYS A 48 29.08 64.45 19.69
N ALA A 49 28.56 63.21 19.75
CA ALA A 49 27.76 62.64 18.67
C ALA A 49 26.44 63.40 18.43
N LEU A 50 25.77 63.84 19.51
CA LEU A 50 24.53 64.60 19.44
C LEU A 50 24.73 66.02 18.85
N SER A 51 25.82 66.69 19.19
CA SER A 51 26.11 68.07 18.69
C SER A 51 26.33 68.13 17.17
N ILE A 52 26.82 67.06 16.55
CA ILE A 52 27.12 66.98 15.11
C ILE A 52 26.19 65.99 14.37
N LEU A 53 25.04 65.65 14.98
CA LEU A 53 24.13 64.58 14.47
C LEU A 53 23.69 64.83 13.02
N GLY A 54 23.45 66.09 12.63
CA GLY A 54 23.03 66.43 11.28
C GLY A 54 24.10 66.10 10.23
N GLN A 55 25.33 66.50 10.49
CA GLN A 55 26.47 66.28 9.58
C GLN A 55 26.85 64.80 9.54
N LEU A 56 26.82 64.15 10.70
CA LEU A 56 27.06 62.72 10.84
C LEU A 56 26.02 61.89 10.07
N SER A 57 24.75 62.25 10.19
CA SER A 57 23.64 61.58 9.45
C SER A 57 23.82 61.75 7.93
N MET A 58 24.21 62.93 7.46
CA MET A 58 24.44 63.18 6.05
C MET A 58 25.64 62.33 5.52
N LEU A 59 26.72 62.23 6.27
CA LEU A 59 27.87 61.42 5.90
C LEU A 59 27.54 59.91 5.88
N PHE A 60 26.83 59.43 6.88
CA PHE A 60 26.40 58.03 6.91
C PHE A 60 25.32 57.71 5.87
N ALA A 61 24.53 58.69 5.44
CA ALA A 61 23.65 58.53 4.29
C ALA A 61 24.43 58.28 2.98
N ILE A 62 25.57 59.01 2.81
CA ILE A 62 26.49 58.79 1.68
C ILE A 62 27.10 57.36 1.76
N PHE A 63 27.58 56.95 2.94
CA PHE A 63 28.12 55.61 3.11
C PHE A 63 27.03 54.54 2.85
N THR A 64 25.80 54.77 3.32
CA THR A 64 24.67 53.89 3.03
C THR A 64 24.37 53.80 1.54
N LEU A 65 24.56 54.90 0.77
CA LEU A 65 24.42 54.86 -0.68
C LEU A 65 25.43 53.91 -1.34
N PHE A 66 26.68 53.91 -0.86
CA PHE A 66 27.69 52.95 -1.33
C PHE A 66 27.31 51.50 -1.03
N HIS A 67 26.74 51.24 0.14
CA HIS A 67 26.18 49.91 0.46
C HIS A 67 24.97 49.58 -0.39
N ALA A 68 24.09 50.53 -0.69
CA ALA A 68 22.94 50.35 -1.56
C ALA A 68 23.37 49.93 -2.99
N ILE A 69 24.48 50.50 -3.51
CA ILE A 69 25.09 50.05 -4.77
C ILE A 69 25.55 48.60 -4.63
N GLY A 70 26.21 48.23 -3.53
CA GLY A 70 26.61 46.86 -3.23
C GLY A 70 25.40 45.90 -3.16
N PHE A 71 24.35 46.28 -2.46
CA PHE A 71 23.10 45.48 -2.40
C PHE A 71 22.49 45.24 -3.77
N ARG A 72 22.59 46.23 -4.66
CA ARG A 72 22.10 46.09 -6.04
C ARG A 72 22.98 45.18 -6.89
N ILE A 73 24.31 45.31 -6.80
CA ILE A 73 25.27 44.48 -7.56
C ILE A 73 25.19 43.02 -7.16
N PHE A 74 25.12 42.74 -5.85
CA PHE A 74 25.10 41.36 -5.34
C PHE A 74 23.68 40.80 -5.17
N HIS A 75 22.63 41.50 -5.63
CA HIS A 75 21.25 41.03 -5.62
C HIS A 75 20.76 40.51 -4.25
N THR A 76 21.04 41.22 -3.17
CA THR A 76 20.72 40.77 -1.79
C THR A 76 19.21 40.76 -1.50
N TYR A 77 18.44 41.52 -2.24
CA TYR A 77 16.99 41.73 -2.08
C TYR A 77 16.12 40.87 -2.99
N ASP A 78 16.68 40.17 -3.99
CA ASP A 78 15.93 39.33 -4.93
C ASP A 78 15.41 38.04 -4.29
N GLY A 79 15.96 37.64 -3.14
CA GLY A 79 15.55 36.47 -2.38
C GLY A 79 14.30 36.71 -1.52
N ILE A 80 13.48 35.68 -1.37
CA ILE A 80 12.38 35.69 -0.40
C ILE A 80 12.96 35.41 0.99
N LEU A 81 12.91 36.35 1.94
CA LEU A 81 13.50 36.24 3.29
C LEU A 81 13.23 34.92 4.01
N ARG A 82 12.02 34.40 3.86
CA ARG A 82 11.59 33.13 4.47
C ARG A 82 12.29 31.88 3.91
N TYR A 83 12.95 31.96 2.75
CA TYR A 83 13.70 30.88 2.12
C TYR A 83 15.19 31.16 2.06
N SER A 84 15.68 32.10 2.85
CA SER A 84 17.12 32.49 2.84
C SER A 84 18.03 31.28 3.00
N SER A 85 18.99 31.18 2.11
CA SER A 85 20.01 30.15 2.02
C SER A 85 21.37 30.67 2.51
N PHE A 86 22.36 29.79 2.65
CA PHE A 86 23.74 30.20 2.94
C PHE A 86 24.30 31.13 1.85
N ILE A 87 23.89 30.95 0.60
CA ILE A 87 24.30 31.81 -0.52
C ILE A 87 23.80 33.25 -0.33
N ASP A 88 22.58 33.43 0.21
CA ASP A 88 22.06 34.77 0.46
C ASP A 88 22.82 35.49 1.58
N LEU A 89 23.30 34.76 2.59
CA LEU A 89 24.17 35.30 3.62
C LEU A 89 25.53 35.72 3.04
N GLN A 90 26.11 34.93 2.13
CA GLN A 90 27.35 35.30 1.42
C GLN A 90 27.17 36.57 0.57
N ARG A 91 26.06 36.70 -0.14
CA ARG A 91 25.73 37.90 -0.94
C ARG A 91 25.69 39.16 -0.07
N VAL A 92 25.04 39.08 1.10
CA VAL A 92 25.02 40.18 2.06
C VAL A 92 26.42 40.56 2.51
N PHE A 93 27.25 39.56 2.86
CA PHE A 93 28.64 39.80 3.27
C PHE A 93 29.43 40.52 2.17
N TYR A 94 29.36 40.07 0.93
CA TYR A 94 30.06 40.72 -0.19
C TYR A 94 29.56 42.14 -0.46
N ALA A 95 28.26 42.37 -0.39
CA ALA A 95 27.65 43.67 -0.61
C ALA A 95 28.05 44.69 0.46
N VAL A 96 28.03 44.27 1.74
CA VAL A 96 28.46 45.16 2.84
C VAL A 96 29.96 45.42 2.79
N THR A 97 30.77 44.41 2.50
CA THR A 97 32.24 44.61 2.34
C THR A 97 32.54 45.56 1.19
N PHE A 98 31.86 45.43 0.05
CA PHE A 98 32.00 46.34 -1.08
C PHE A 98 31.68 47.79 -0.69
N GLY A 99 30.55 48.03 -0.03
CA GLY A 99 30.17 49.37 0.46
C GLY A 99 31.14 49.94 1.49
N ALA A 100 31.66 49.09 2.39
CA ALA A 100 32.64 49.49 3.39
C ALA A 100 33.99 49.91 2.75
N VAL A 101 34.46 49.19 1.72
CA VAL A 101 35.69 49.53 0.98
C VAL A 101 35.50 50.88 0.27
N LEU A 102 34.37 51.12 -0.41
CA LEU A 102 34.09 52.40 -1.03
C LEU A 102 34.02 53.55 -0.01
N SER A 103 33.40 53.32 1.15
CA SER A 103 33.33 54.28 2.25
C SER A 103 34.71 54.59 2.81
N ALA A 104 35.60 53.59 2.92
CA ALA A 104 36.97 53.79 3.38
C ALA A 104 37.83 54.57 2.39
N ILE A 105 37.68 54.31 1.08
CA ILE A 105 38.44 55.03 0.03
C ILE A 105 37.99 56.49 -0.05
N THR A 106 36.70 56.76 0.08
CA THR A 106 36.16 58.12 -0.09
C THR A 106 36.14 58.95 1.20
N LYS A 107 36.40 58.34 2.35
CA LYS A 107 36.34 58.96 3.68
C LYS A 107 37.17 60.26 3.77
N ASP A 108 38.45 60.18 3.47
CA ASP A 108 39.36 61.33 3.64
C ASP A 108 39.03 62.44 2.66
N MET A 109 38.58 62.10 1.43
CA MET A 109 38.11 63.07 0.46
C MET A 109 36.86 63.80 0.95
N LEU A 110 35.84 63.04 1.49
CA LEU A 110 34.61 63.63 2.00
C LEU A 110 34.88 64.53 3.24
N LEU A 111 35.75 64.10 4.17
CA LEU A 111 36.06 64.85 5.36
C LEU A 111 36.87 66.10 5.09
N SER A 112 37.61 66.17 3.97
CA SER A 112 38.33 67.38 3.55
C SER A 112 37.41 68.48 2.99
N THR A 113 36.17 68.19 2.73
CA THR A 113 35.16 69.16 2.25
C THR A 113 34.67 70.02 3.41
N HIS A 114 34.28 71.27 3.16
CA HIS A 114 33.65 72.16 4.17
C HIS A 114 32.24 71.73 4.60
N PHE A 115 31.70 70.64 4.03
CA PHE A 115 30.37 70.15 4.35
C PHE A 115 30.31 69.35 5.67
N PHE A 116 31.41 68.87 6.20
CA PHE A 116 31.48 68.02 7.41
C PHE A 116 32.36 68.58 8.51
N PRO A 117 32.19 69.83 8.93
CA PRO A 117 33.04 70.45 9.94
C PRO A 117 32.90 69.74 11.30
N GLY A 118 34.04 69.38 11.90
CA GLY A 118 34.07 68.76 13.24
C GLY A 118 33.69 67.24 13.27
N VAL A 119 33.45 66.60 12.12
CA VAL A 119 33.27 65.17 12.05
C VAL A 119 34.58 64.43 11.93
N GLU A 120 34.96 63.68 12.94
CA GLU A 120 36.11 62.79 12.97
C GLU A 120 35.70 61.35 12.87
N ILE A 121 36.06 60.64 11.80
CA ILE A 121 35.76 59.19 11.61
C ILE A 121 37.10 58.47 11.37
N GLU A 122 37.31 57.46 12.22
CA GLU A 122 38.45 56.56 12.05
C GLU A 122 38.00 55.35 11.15
N TYR A 123 38.99 54.72 10.50
CA TYR A 123 38.71 53.45 9.74
C TYR A 123 38.08 52.38 10.60
N ARG A 124 38.38 52.37 11.90
CA ARG A 124 37.76 51.50 12.91
C ARG A 124 36.23 51.62 12.90
N ASN A 125 35.67 52.83 12.76
CA ASN A 125 34.21 53.06 12.74
C ASN A 125 33.58 52.43 11.50
N ILE A 126 34.26 52.48 10.34
CA ILE A 126 33.78 51.87 9.08
C ILE A 126 33.78 50.36 9.18
N VAL A 127 34.89 49.78 9.67
CA VAL A 127 35.04 48.32 9.80
C VAL A 127 34.03 47.76 10.80
N LEU A 128 33.89 48.36 11.98
CA LEU A 128 32.94 47.92 13.01
C LEU A 128 31.49 48.14 12.56
N GLY A 129 31.20 49.26 11.87
CA GLY A 129 29.87 49.52 11.29
C GLY A 129 29.46 48.47 10.26
N ALA A 130 30.37 48.11 9.39
CA ALA A 130 30.16 47.04 8.41
C ALA A 130 29.96 45.66 9.07
N LEU A 131 30.76 45.33 10.08
CA LEU A 131 30.67 44.09 10.83
C LEU A 131 29.29 43.96 11.52
N ILE A 132 28.86 45.00 12.24
CA ILE A 132 27.57 45.03 12.93
C ILE A 132 26.41 44.96 11.89
N SER A 133 26.50 45.72 10.80
CA SER A 133 25.53 45.65 9.71
C SER A 133 25.38 44.23 9.19
N THR A 134 26.47 43.53 8.91
CA THR A 134 26.48 42.15 8.44
C THR A 134 25.80 41.22 9.45
N LEU A 135 26.15 41.29 10.72
CA LEU A 135 25.61 40.46 11.79
C LEU A 135 24.10 40.68 11.96
N VAL A 136 23.65 41.93 11.95
CA VAL A 136 22.22 42.27 12.11
C VAL A 136 21.42 41.80 10.88
N LEU A 137 21.94 42.04 9.67
CA LEU A 137 21.28 41.56 8.44
C LEU A 137 21.21 40.04 8.36
N TRP A 138 22.22 39.33 8.83
CA TRP A 138 22.18 37.85 8.94
C TRP A 138 21.16 37.41 9.98
N ALA A 139 21.16 38.03 11.17
CA ALA A 139 20.19 37.71 12.21
C ALA A 139 18.75 37.89 11.73
N ILE A 140 18.42 38.98 11.04
CA ILE A 140 17.10 39.23 10.48
C ILE A 140 16.70 38.08 9.53
N ARG A 141 17.60 37.65 8.63
CA ARG A 141 17.33 36.56 7.67
C ARG A 141 17.12 35.22 8.37
N VAL A 142 17.97 34.90 9.34
CA VAL A 142 17.86 33.65 10.13
C VAL A 142 16.56 33.63 10.97
N ILE A 143 16.24 34.75 11.65
CA ILE A 143 15.05 34.88 12.46
C ILE A 143 13.78 34.75 11.57
N ALA A 144 13.72 35.45 10.42
CA ALA A 144 12.59 35.37 9.50
C ALA A 144 12.36 33.94 8.99
N LYS A 145 13.45 33.23 8.66
CA LYS A 145 13.36 31.80 8.27
C LYS A 145 12.88 30.92 9.42
N THR A 146 13.44 31.08 10.61
CA THR A 146 13.06 30.26 11.78
C THR A 146 11.60 30.46 12.15
N ILE A 147 11.10 31.70 12.15
CA ILE A 147 9.68 32.00 12.43
C ILE A 147 8.79 31.38 11.35
N PHE A 148 9.19 31.43 10.09
CA PHE A 148 8.44 30.81 9.00
C PHE A 148 8.40 29.28 9.13
N ASP A 149 9.53 28.64 9.39
CA ASP A 149 9.64 27.21 9.58
C ASP A 149 8.79 26.72 10.78
N VAL A 150 8.75 27.51 11.86
CA VAL A 150 7.90 27.22 13.05
C VAL A 150 6.41 27.45 12.76
N SER A 151 6.06 28.53 12.07
CA SER A 151 4.63 28.90 11.82
C SER A 151 3.92 27.94 10.85
N LEU A 152 4.64 27.31 9.91
CA LEU A 152 4.07 26.30 8.99
C LEU A 152 3.96 24.93 9.64
N SER A 153 4.65 24.66 10.74
CA SER A 153 4.72 23.33 11.34
C SER A 153 3.55 22.94 12.23
N ASP A 154 2.66 23.87 12.63
CA ASP A 154 1.83 23.65 13.82
C ASP A 154 0.43 23.08 13.59
N TYR A 155 -0.08 22.88 12.37
CA TYR A 155 -1.50 22.49 12.25
C TYR A 155 -1.78 21.06 11.79
N ASN A 156 -0.80 20.30 11.25
CA ASN A 156 -1.07 18.92 10.79
C ASN A 156 0.13 17.96 10.82
N ILE A 157 1.19 18.22 11.59
CA ILE A 157 2.34 17.32 11.66
C ILE A 157 2.09 16.21 12.66
N LYS A 158 2.09 14.96 12.18
CA LYS A 158 2.03 13.78 13.04
C LYS A 158 3.42 13.50 13.64
N HIS A 159 3.53 13.44 14.97
CA HIS A 159 4.75 12.98 15.63
C HIS A 159 4.89 11.48 15.44
N ALA A 160 6.04 11.03 14.96
CA ALA A 160 6.25 9.64 14.57
C ALA A 160 7.55 9.04 15.10
N PHE A 161 7.50 7.75 15.44
CA PHE A 161 8.68 6.91 15.59
C PHE A 161 8.91 6.13 14.30
N ILE A 162 10.15 5.72 14.03
CA ILE A 162 10.50 4.81 12.93
C ILE A 162 10.93 3.46 13.52
N TYR A 163 10.29 2.38 13.08
CA TYR A 163 10.71 1.01 13.40
C TYR A 163 11.73 0.53 12.37
N GLY A 164 12.95 0.24 12.85
CA GLY A 164 14.10 -0.13 12.04
C GLY A 164 15.13 0.98 11.92
N VAL A 165 16.41 0.63 12.13
CA VAL A 165 17.57 1.55 12.24
C VAL A 165 18.61 1.33 11.15
N LYS A 166 18.47 0.30 10.30
CA LYS A 166 19.34 0.03 9.16
C LYS A 166 19.16 1.09 8.06
N GLU A 167 19.84 0.93 6.93
CA GLU A 167 19.80 1.88 5.80
C GLU A 167 18.40 2.37 5.44
N GLY A 168 17.41 1.48 5.39
CA GLY A 168 16.02 1.82 5.10
C GLY A 168 15.40 2.77 6.13
N GLY A 169 15.72 2.60 7.43
CA GLY A 169 15.22 3.47 8.50
C GLY A 169 15.86 4.86 8.45
N ILE A 170 17.18 4.93 8.21
CA ILE A 170 17.91 6.21 8.05
C ILE A 170 17.43 6.93 6.79
N GLY A 171 17.22 6.20 5.69
CA GLY A 171 16.73 6.75 4.44
C GLY A 171 15.32 7.34 4.59
N LEU A 172 14.42 6.61 5.23
CA LEU A 172 13.07 7.07 5.53
C LEU A 172 13.08 8.33 6.42
N ALA A 173 13.94 8.36 7.44
CA ALA A 173 14.10 9.54 8.30
C ALA A 173 14.58 10.77 7.53
N LYS A 174 15.54 10.61 6.61
CA LYS A 174 15.99 11.69 5.72
C LYS A 174 14.88 12.17 4.79
N GLN A 175 14.12 11.24 4.20
CA GLN A 175 13.00 11.56 3.33
C GLN A 175 11.94 12.38 4.09
N ILE A 176 11.56 11.97 5.30
CA ILE A 176 10.57 12.68 6.12
C ILE A 176 11.06 14.10 6.45
N LYS A 177 12.34 14.25 6.87
CA LYS A 177 12.92 15.55 7.20
C LYS A 177 12.96 16.50 6.01
N ASN A 178 13.13 15.97 4.80
CA ASN A 178 13.23 16.76 3.56
C ASN A 178 11.89 16.94 2.84
N SER A 179 10.82 16.26 3.27
CA SER A 179 9.50 16.36 2.63
C SER A 179 8.87 17.73 2.83
N LYS A 180 8.35 18.32 1.76
CA LYS A 180 7.58 19.57 1.79
C LYS A 180 6.23 19.35 1.08
N PRO A 181 5.10 19.54 1.78
CA PRO A 181 4.94 19.87 3.19
C PRO A 181 5.33 18.72 4.11
N MET A 182 5.83 19.04 5.31
CA MET A 182 6.21 18.04 6.31
C MET A 182 4.96 17.36 6.90
N LYS A 183 4.78 16.07 6.63
CA LYS A 183 3.65 15.27 7.15
C LYS A 183 3.95 14.61 8.50
N PHE A 184 5.20 14.25 8.73
CA PHE A 184 5.66 13.55 9.92
C PHE A 184 6.88 14.24 10.53
N LYS A 185 6.94 14.30 11.87
CA LYS A 185 8.10 14.75 12.63
C LYS A 185 8.72 13.57 13.37
N LEU A 186 9.98 13.29 13.09
CA LEU A 186 10.69 12.20 13.73
C LEU A 186 10.98 12.53 15.20
N MET A 187 10.55 11.64 16.11
CA MET A 187 10.72 11.76 17.54
C MET A 187 11.62 10.67 18.14
N GLY A 188 11.84 9.55 17.42
CA GLY A 188 12.68 8.45 17.87
C GLY A 188 12.68 7.28 16.90
N PHE A 189 13.54 6.31 17.21
CA PHE A 189 13.62 5.03 16.49
C PHE A 189 13.27 3.88 17.43
N ILE A 190 12.77 2.78 16.87
CA ILE A 190 12.57 1.51 17.57
C ILE A 190 13.40 0.44 16.85
N SER A 191 14.09 -0.40 17.63
CA SER A 191 14.92 -1.49 17.09
C SER A 191 14.90 -2.71 18.00
N ASP A 192 14.87 -3.88 17.37
CA ASP A 192 15.03 -5.17 18.05
C ASP A 192 16.49 -5.45 18.45
N ASP A 193 17.45 -4.73 17.85
CA ASP A 193 18.87 -4.89 18.19
C ASP A 193 19.21 -4.26 19.54
N THR A 194 19.48 -5.12 20.50
CA THR A 194 19.82 -4.73 21.88
C THR A 194 21.11 -3.92 21.98
N LYS A 195 22.04 -4.06 21.03
CA LYS A 195 23.34 -3.37 21.03
C LYS A 195 23.23 -1.87 20.79
N ILE A 196 22.20 -1.44 20.05
CA ILE A 196 21.98 -0.03 19.72
C ILE A 196 20.90 0.64 20.58
N LYS A 197 20.34 -0.08 21.53
CA LYS A 197 19.40 0.46 22.51
C LYS A 197 20.07 1.61 23.28
N HIS A 198 19.33 2.72 23.43
CA HIS A 198 19.77 3.96 24.07
C HIS A 198 20.77 4.83 23.30
N HIS A 199 21.25 4.42 22.13
CA HIS A 199 22.04 5.29 21.27
C HIS A 199 21.18 6.41 20.64
N HIS A 200 21.83 7.46 20.18
CA HIS A 200 21.18 8.53 19.43
C HIS A 200 21.45 8.35 17.93
N LEU A 201 20.40 8.38 17.14
CA LEU A 201 20.46 8.30 15.69
C LEU A 201 19.76 9.53 15.09
N MET A 202 20.45 10.28 14.25
CA MET A 202 19.94 11.53 13.64
C MET A 202 19.40 12.56 14.66
N GLY A 203 19.97 12.58 15.87
CA GLY A 203 19.58 13.48 16.96
C GLY A 203 18.40 12.97 17.81
N THR A 204 17.87 11.79 17.55
CA THR A 204 16.78 11.16 18.30
C THR A 204 17.23 9.83 18.93
N LYS A 205 16.57 9.45 20.02
CA LYS A 205 16.92 8.24 20.79
C LYS A 205 16.36 6.97 20.16
N VAL A 206 17.10 5.85 20.29
CA VAL A 206 16.66 4.50 19.88
C VAL A 206 16.06 3.78 21.09
N TYR A 207 14.89 3.17 20.91
CA TYR A 207 14.11 2.44 21.92
C TYR A 207 13.98 0.96 21.54
N ALA A 208 13.68 0.12 22.51
CA ALA A 208 13.29 -1.28 22.27
C ALA A 208 11.80 -1.39 21.92
N PRO A 209 11.35 -2.46 21.21
CA PRO A 209 9.94 -2.73 20.95
C PRO A 209 9.27 -3.36 22.19
N ASP A 210 9.04 -2.56 23.21
CA ASP A 210 8.45 -2.97 24.48
C ASP A 210 7.29 -2.07 24.91
N LEU A 211 6.51 -2.52 25.90
CA LEU A 211 5.37 -1.77 26.45
C LEU A 211 5.78 -0.43 27.04
N ASN A 212 7.01 -0.30 27.55
CA ASN A 212 7.51 0.97 28.09
C ASN A 212 7.69 2.01 26.98
N THR A 213 8.12 1.57 25.80
CA THR A 213 8.23 2.42 24.62
C THR A 213 6.87 2.90 24.15
N ILE A 214 5.86 2.04 24.15
CA ILE A 214 4.48 2.41 23.80
C ILE A 214 3.93 3.44 24.80
N ARG A 215 4.12 3.23 26.11
CA ARG A 215 3.73 4.22 27.14
C ARG A 215 4.43 5.57 26.95
N LYS A 216 5.71 5.57 26.56
CA LYS A 216 6.44 6.82 26.23
C LYS A 216 5.88 7.51 25.00
N MET A 217 5.52 6.75 23.96
CA MET A 217 4.85 7.33 22.79
C MET A 217 3.58 8.05 23.19
N ARG A 218 2.73 7.39 23.97
CA ARG A 218 1.48 7.97 24.47
C ARG A 218 1.70 9.24 25.30
N ASN A 219 2.61 9.19 26.28
CA ASN A 219 2.89 10.32 27.18
C ASN A 219 3.46 11.54 26.43
N ASN A 220 4.10 11.34 25.30
CA ASN A 220 4.65 12.40 24.45
C ASN A 220 3.76 12.76 23.25
N ASN A 221 2.48 12.33 23.24
CA ASN A 221 1.54 12.54 22.15
C ASN A 221 2.06 12.06 20.77
N ILE A 222 2.80 10.96 20.76
CA ILE A 222 3.31 10.34 19.53
C ILE A 222 2.29 9.30 19.10
N SER A 223 1.48 9.63 18.11
CA SER A 223 0.37 8.79 17.64
C SER A 223 0.71 7.95 16.40
N THR A 224 1.97 7.99 15.94
CA THR A 224 2.32 7.36 14.65
C THR A 224 3.60 6.56 14.74
N LEU A 225 3.57 5.36 14.14
CA LEU A 225 4.72 4.51 13.90
C LEU A 225 4.91 4.29 12.41
N LEU A 226 6.11 4.54 11.91
CA LEU A 226 6.50 4.32 10.51
C LEU A 226 7.41 3.10 10.44
N ILE A 227 7.06 2.12 9.63
CA ILE A 227 7.88 0.91 9.47
C ILE A 227 8.86 1.12 8.33
N SER A 228 10.14 0.86 8.55
CA SER A 228 11.14 0.93 7.47
C SER A 228 11.05 -0.30 6.56
N PRO A 229 11.39 -0.21 5.26
CA PRO A 229 11.29 -1.32 4.32
C PRO A 229 11.95 -2.62 4.83
N GLY A 230 13.19 -2.55 5.28
CA GLY A 230 13.93 -3.72 5.77
C GLY A 230 13.50 -4.27 7.14
N ALA A 231 12.52 -3.66 7.82
CA ALA A 231 12.03 -4.11 9.12
C ALA A 231 10.60 -4.69 9.08
N ILE A 232 9.97 -4.73 7.91
CA ILE A 232 8.57 -5.16 7.75
C ILE A 232 8.36 -6.59 8.27
N ASN A 233 9.20 -7.54 7.88
CA ASN A 233 9.05 -8.94 8.27
C ASN A 233 9.30 -9.15 9.78
N VAL A 234 10.29 -8.46 10.34
CA VAL A 234 10.57 -8.50 11.79
C VAL A 234 9.40 -7.92 12.58
N PHE A 235 8.85 -6.80 12.13
CA PHE A 235 7.67 -6.20 12.73
C PHE A 235 6.44 -7.11 12.65
N ARG A 236 6.20 -7.77 11.49
CA ARG A 236 5.10 -8.74 11.31
C ARG A 236 5.21 -9.95 12.24
N ALA A 237 6.43 -10.39 12.56
CA ALA A 237 6.65 -11.51 13.47
C ALA A 237 6.34 -11.16 14.95
N ASN A 238 6.40 -9.87 15.33
CA ASN A 238 6.18 -9.41 16.70
C ASN A 238 4.71 -9.03 16.94
N LYS A 239 3.84 -10.05 17.03
CA LYS A 239 2.39 -9.87 17.19
C LYS A 239 2.03 -9.11 18.46
N ASP A 240 2.67 -9.43 19.59
CA ASP A 240 2.34 -8.82 20.89
C ASP A 240 2.60 -7.31 20.90
N PHE A 241 3.70 -6.89 20.27
CA PHE A 241 4.02 -5.47 20.15
C PHE A 241 3.04 -4.74 19.21
N GLN A 242 2.63 -5.39 18.10
CA GLN A 242 1.59 -4.84 17.21
C GLN A 242 0.27 -4.64 17.97
N ASP A 243 -0.20 -5.66 18.66
CA ASP A 243 -1.49 -5.64 19.36
C ASP A 243 -1.49 -4.58 20.47
N ALA A 244 -0.37 -4.41 21.18
CA ALA A 244 -0.20 -3.35 22.16
C ALA A 244 -0.20 -1.94 21.53
N LEU A 245 0.43 -1.74 20.37
CA LEU A 245 0.38 -0.48 19.63
C LEU A 245 -1.05 -0.12 19.19
N LEU A 246 -1.76 -1.12 18.65
CA LEU A 246 -3.14 -0.95 18.19
C LEU A 246 -4.11 -0.66 19.34
N ALA A 247 -3.95 -1.33 20.49
CA ALA A 247 -4.74 -1.09 21.70
C ALA A 247 -4.60 0.35 22.22
N GLU A 248 -3.42 0.95 22.05
CA GLU A 248 -3.15 2.34 22.42
C GLU A 248 -3.49 3.37 21.31
N GLY A 249 -4.09 2.92 20.20
CA GLY A 249 -4.53 3.80 19.11
C GLY A 249 -3.39 4.41 18.30
N ILE A 250 -2.24 3.75 18.22
CA ILE A 250 -1.10 4.22 17.43
C ILE A 250 -1.30 3.84 15.97
N HIS A 251 -1.32 4.83 15.09
CA HIS A 251 -1.42 4.64 13.64
C HIS A 251 -0.10 4.11 13.08
N ILE A 252 -0.17 3.03 12.33
CA ILE A 252 1.00 2.38 11.74
C ILE A 252 1.01 2.67 10.25
N TYR A 253 2.16 3.07 9.70
CA TYR A 253 2.38 3.31 8.27
C TYR A 253 3.51 2.42 7.77
N MET A 254 3.30 1.79 6.62
CA MET A 254 4.30 0.98 5.92
C MET A 254 4.59 1.53 4.53
N PRO A 255 5.81 1.36 4.00
CA PRO A 255 6.11 1.66 2.61
C PRO A 255 5.37 0.68 1.69
N THR A 256 5.08 1.14 0.47
CA THR A 256 4.41 0.31 -0.55
C THR A 256 5.33 -0.75 -1.15
N THR A 257 6.64 -0.53 -1.09
CA THR A 257 7.69 -1.46 -1.55
C THR A 257 8.49 -1.97 -0.37
N GLN A 258 8.90 -3.24 -0.41
CA GLN A 258 9.72 -3.85 0.66
C GLN A 258 11.20 -3.50 0.55
N GLU A 259 11.67 -3.16 -0.64
CA GLU A 259 13.06 -2.80 -0.90
C GLU A 259 13.28 -1.29 -0.77
N TRP A 260 14.42 -0.93 -0.19
CA TRP A 260 14.88 0.45 -0.13
C TRP A 260 15.59 0.82 -1.43
N ASN A 261 15.00 1.72 -2.22
CA ASN A 261 15.67 2.32 -3.37
C ASN A 261 16.06 3.76 -3.05
N ARG A 262 17.35 4.10 -3.16
CA ARG A 262 17.88 5.45 -2.85
C ARG A 262 17.33 6.53 -3.77
N ASN A 263 16.91 6.17 -4.97
CA ASN A 263 16.46 7.10 -6.00
C ASN A 263 14.95 7.30 -6.04
N GLU A 264 14.17 6.56 -5.26
CA GLU A 264 12.71 6.64 -5.24
C GLU A 264 12.20 7.16 -3.89
N GLN A 265 11.22 8.07 -3.95
CA GLN A 265 10.51 8.48 -2.75
C GLN A 265 9.56 7.36 -2.32
N GLN A 266 9.80 6.82 -1.12
CA GLN A 266 8.93 5.80 -0.54
C GLN A 266 7.55 6.39 -0.23
N GLN A 267 6.52 5.84 -0.86
CA GLN A 267 5.15 6.17 -0.53
C GLN A 267 4.72 5.37 0.71
N LEU A 268 4.33 6.09 1.76
CA LEU A 268 3.82 5.49 2.99
C LEU A 268 2.30 5.38 2.90
N LYS A 269 1.77 4.17 3.12
CA LYS A 269 0.34 3.92 3.29
C LYS A 269 0.04 3.55 4.74
N GLU A 270 -1.12 3.90 5.22
CA GLU A 270 -1.62 3.41 6.50
C GLU A 270 -1.86 1.91 6.42
N VAL A 271 -1.44 1.20 7.45
CA VAL A 271 -1.44 -0.26 7.50
C VAL A 271 -2.87 -0.79 7.58
N SER A 272 -3.16 -1.77 6.76
CA SER A 272 -4.37 -2.57 6.85
C SER A 272 -4.09 -3.89 7.60
N ILE A 273 -5.15 -4.62 7.99
CA ILE A 273 -4.99 -5.91 8.67
C ILE A 273 -4.20 -6.90 7.83
N GLU A 274 -4.38 -6.84 6.52
CA GLU A 274 -3.69 -7.68 5.54
C GLU A 274 -2.17 -7.47 5.57
N ASP A 275 -1.73 -6.25 5.87
CA ASP A 275 -0.31 -5.88 5.95
C ASP A 275 0.37 -6.40 7.23
N LEU A 276 -0.40 -6.67 8.29
CA LEU A 276 0.09 -7.11 9.61
C LEU A 276 0.23 -8.61 9.77
N LEU A 277 -0.36 -9.40 8.90
CA LEU A 277 -0.28 -10.86 9.00
C LEU A 277 1.13 -11.35 8.67
N PRO A 278 1.71 -12.27 9.47
CA PRO A 278 3.02 -12.86 9.18
C PRO A 278 2.99 -13.61 7.85
N ARG A 279 4.00 -13.42 7.01
CA ARG A 279 4.07 -14.07 5.70
C ARG A 279 5.48 -14.29 5.26
N ASP A 280 5.67 -15.43 4.60
CA ASP A 280 6.85 -15.72 3.81
C ASP A 280 6.63 -15.17 2.39
N GLU A 281 7.65 -14.63 1.80
CA GLU A 281 7.60 -14.17 0.42
C GLU A 281 7.60 -15.39 -0.52
N ILE A 282 6.58 -15.47 -1.39
CA ILE A 282 6.49 -16.57 -2.37
C ILE A 282 7.26 -16.18 -3.61
N SER A 283 8.33 -16.92 -3.88
CA SER A 283 9.06 -16.86 -5.15
C SER A 283 8.60 -18.02 -6.05
N ILE A 284 8.39 -17.74 -7.32
CA ILE A 284 8.04 -18.71 -8.36
C ILE A 284 9.09 -18.71 -9.46
N ASP A 285 9.12 -19.78 -10.24
CA ASP A 285 9.97 -19.89 -11.44
C ASP A 285 9.42 -18.99 -12.55
N MET A 286 9.82 -17.70 -12.49
CA MET A 286 9.37 -16.66 -13.43
C MET A 286 9.74 -16.97 -14.89
N GLU A 287 10.85 -17.66 -15.12
CA GLU A 287 11.33 -18.01 -16.46
C GLU A 287 10.44 -19.09 -17.10
N SER A 288 10.14 -20.15 -16.36
CA SER A 288 9.23 -21.20 -16.82
C SER A 288 7.81 -20.67 -17.08
N VAL A 289 7.29 -19.84 -16.17
CA VAL A 289 5.98 -19.19 -16.34
C VAL A 289 5.99 -18.27 -17.56
N GLY A 290 7.05 -17.48 -17.73
CA GLY A 290 7.21 -16.61 -18.91
C GLY A 290 7.24 -17.40 -20.22
N SER A 291 7.98 -18.49 -20.28
CA SER A 291 8.07 -19.37 -21.46
C SER A 291 6.72 -19.99 -21.83
N MET A 292 5.89 -20.33 -20.82
CA MET A 292 4.55 -20.85 -21.05
C MET A 292 3.62 -19.79 -21.64
N LEU A 293 3.66 -18.55 -21.13
CA LEU A 293 2.63 -17.53 -21.40
C LEU A 293 2.99 -16.58 -22.55
N HIS A 294 4.28 -16.35 -22.80
CA HIS A 294 4.72 -15.41 -23.83
C HIS A 294 4.22 -15.77 -25.22
N GLY A 295 3.61 -14.82 -25.91
CA GLY A 295 3.11 -14.99 -27.27
C GLY A 295 1.95 -15.98 -27.40
N LYS A 296 1.22 -16.33 -26.31
CA LYS A 296 0.09 -17.26 -26.31
C LYS A 296 -1.24 -16.54 -26.19
N ARG A 297 -2.29 -17.19 -26.67
CA ARG A 297 -3.68 -16.76 -26.52
C ARG A 297 -4.24 -17.40 -25.26
N ILE A 298 -4.66 -16.58 -24.30
CA ILE A 298 -5.02 -17.05 -22.96
C ILE A 298 -6.44 -16.62 -22.62
N LEU A 299 -7.27 -17.58 -22.33
CA LEU A 299 -8.66 -17.36 -21.91
C LEU A 299 -8.74 -17.41 -20.38
N ILE A 300 -9.34 -16.37 -19.78
CA ILE A 300 -9.55 -16.25 -18.34
C ILE A 300 -11.04 -16.07 -18.09
N THR A 301 -11.69 -17.00 -17.39
CA THR A 301 -13.09 -16.87 -16.98
C THR A 301 -13.19 -16.35 -15.55
N GLY A 302 -14.24 -15.59 -15.25
CA GLY A 302 -14.32 -14.87 -13.98
C GLY A 302 -13.28 -13.75 -13.88
N SER A 303 -12.93 -13.16 -15.02
CA SER A 303 -11.83 -12.21 -15.18
C SER A 303 -12.02 -10.93 -14.38
N ALA A 304 -13.23 -10.56 -14.02
CA ALA A 304 -13.55 -9.42 -13.17
C ALA A 304 -13.67 -9.75 -11.67
N GLY A 305 -13.59 -11.04 -11.32
CA GLY A 305 -13.53 -11.50 -9.92
C GLY A 305 -12.19 -11.21 -9.26
N SER A 306 -12.12 -11.41 -7.94
CA SER A 306 -10.90 -11.10 -7.16
C SER A 306 -9.68 -11.91 -7.62
N ILE A 307 -9.82 -13.20 -7.92
CA ILE A 307 -8.74 -14.04 -8.44
C ILE A 307 -8.50 -13.75 -9.91
N GLY A 308 -9.57 -13.76 -10.73
CA GLY A 308 -9.46 -13.58 -12.18
C GLY A 308 -8.79 -12.24 -12.54
N SER A 309 -9.16 -11.14 -11.88
CA SER A 309 -8.57 -9.82 -12.15
C SER A 309 -7.08 -9.75 -11.81
N GLU A 310 -6.65 -10.46 -10.78
CA GLU A 310 -5.22 -10.53 -10.43
C GLU A 310 -4.47 -11.48 -11.40
N MET A 311 -5.09 -12.58 -11.82
CA MET A 311 -4.55 -13.43 -12.88
C MET A 311 -4.32 -12.63 -14.16
N VAL A 312 -5.29 -11.79 -14.56
CA VAL A 312 -5.14 -10.88 -15.71
C VAL A 312 -3.91 -10.00 -15.54
N ARG A 313 -3.73 -9.33 -14.38
CA ARG A 313 -2.58 -8.46 -14.11
C ARG A 313 -1.25 -9.20 -14.15
N GLN A 314 -1.20 -10.41 -13.59
CA GLN A 314 0.04 -11.18 -13.53
C GLN A 314 0.40 -11.76 -14.90
N ILE A 315 -0.57 -12.32 -15.61
CA ILE A 315 -0.36 -12.90 -16.96
C ILE A 315 0.06 -11.81 -17.96
N ALA A 316 -0.55 -10.61 -17.88
CA ALA A 316 -0.23 -9.50 -18.76
C ALA A 316 1.26 -9.09 -18.72
N LYS A 317 1.94 -9.28 -17.59
CA LYS A 317 3.38 -8.99 -17.45
C LYS A 317 4.28 -9.88 -18.31
N TYR A 318 3.78 -11.03 -18.78
CA TYR A 318 4.53 -11.98 -19.60
C TYR A 318 4.29 -11.82 -21.10
N SER A 319 3.68 -10.71 -21.53
CA SER A 319 3.45 -10.38 -22.94
C SER A 319 2.76 -11.50 -23.74
N PRO A 320 1.54 -11.92 -23.33
CA PRO A 320 0.74 -12.85 -24.12
C PRO A 320 0.37 -12.22 -25.46
N ALA A 321 0.12 -13.05 -26.50
CA ALA A 321 -0.33 -12.56 -27.79
C ALA A 321 -1.74 -11.95 -27.72
N GLU A 322 -2.62 -12.57 -26.92
CA GLU A 322 -3.98 -12.10 -26.73
C GLU A 322 -4.55 -12.63 -25.40
N LEU A 323 -5.31 -11.77 -24.70
CA LEU A 323 -6.10 -12.14 -23.53
C LEU A 323 -7.59 -12.14 -23.88
N ILE A 324 -8.26 -13.26 -23.65
CA ILE A 324 -9.71 -13.40 -23.82
C ILE A 324 -10.32 -13.44 -22.40
N LEU A 325 -10.98 -12.37 -22.02
CA LEU A 325 -11.43 -12.10 -20.65
C LEU A 325 -12.96 -12.22 -20.58
N ILE A 326 -13.45 -13.23 -19.87
CA ILE A 326 -14.88 -13.55 -19.77
C ILE A 326 -15.37 -13.33 -18.35
N ASP A 327 -16.43 -12.55 -18.21
CA ASP A 327 -17.19 -12.41 -16.96
C ASP A 327 -18.67 -12.14 -17.27
N SER A 328 -19.55 -12.50 -16.36
CA SER A 328 -20.99 -12.20 -16.46
C SER A 328 -21.33 -10.81 -15.90
N ALA A 329 -20.47 -10.24 -15.07
CA ALA A 329 -20.66 -8.95 -14.41
C ALA A 329 -20.11 -7.80 -15.29
N GLU A 330 -21.00 -7.07 -15.97
CA GLU A 330 -20.63 -6.02 -16.95
C GLU A 330 -19.77 -4.92 -16.31
N THR A 331 -20.22 -4.30 -15.23
CA THR A 331 -19.52 -3.14 -14.63
C THR A 331 -18.11 -3.50 -14.13
N PRO A 332 -17.86 -4.57 -13.36
CA PRO A 332 -16.51 -4.99 -13.03
C PRO A 332 -15.67 -5.38 -14.25
N GLN A 333 -16.29 -5.92 -15.32
CA GLN A 333 -15.60 -6.23 -16.57
C GLN A 333 -15.16 -4.95 -17.32
N HIS A 334 -15.94 -3.89 -17.24
CA HIS A 334 -15.54 -2.57 -17.75
C HIS A 334 -14.30 -2.03 -17.02
N ASP A 335 -14.22 -2.21 -15.69
CA ASP A 335 -13.04 -1.81 -14.91
C ASP A 335 -11.77 -2.57 -15.37
N ILE A 336 -11.89 -3.86 -15.69
CA ILE A 336 -10.81 -4.65 -16.27
C ILE A 336 -10.36 -4.08 -17.61
N ARG A 337 -11.29 -3.71 -18.48
CA ARG A 337 -11.00 -3.07 -19.77
C ARG A 337 -10.21 -1.78 -19.59
N LEU A 338 -10.65 -0.91 -18.69
CA LEU A 338 -9.95 0.34 -18.37
C LEU A 338 -8.55 0.10 -17.78
N MET A 339 -8.42 -0.89 -16.92
CA MET A 339 -7.14 -1.29 -16.34
C MET A 339 -6.18 -1.76 -17.41
N MET A 340 -6.61 -2.63 -18.33
CA MET A 340 -5.79 -3.12 -19.44
C MET A 340 -5.33 -1.96 -20.34
N ALA A 341 -6.25 -1.09 -20.75
CA ALA A 341 -5.92 0.06 -21.59
C ALA A 341 -4.91 1.03 -20.94
N LYS A 342 -4.93 1.15 -19.60
CA LYS A 342 -4.03 2.06 -18.86
C LYS A 342 -2.67 1.44 -18.53
N GLN A 343 -2.65 0.17 -18.11
CA GLN A 343 -1.44 -0.48 -17.57
C GLN A 343 -0.69 -1.35 -18.59
N PHE A 344 -1.41 -1.88 -19.58
CA PHE A 344 -0.88 -2.81 -20.58
C PHE A 344 -1.41 -2.48 -21.98
N PRO A 345 -1.22 -1.24 -22.48
CA PRO A 345 -1.80 -0.77 -23.75
C PRO A 345 -1.32 -1.56 -24.97
N GLU A 346 -0.17 -2.21 -24.88
CA GLU A 346 0.43 -3.03 -25.95
C GLU A 346 -0.17 -4.43 -26.07
N ILE A 347 -0.94 -4.88 -25.05
CA ILE A 347 -1.51 -6.23 -25.04
C ILE A 347 -2.92 -6.21 -25.63
N LYS A 348 -3.16 -7.02 -26.63
CA LYS A 348 -4.50 -7.25 -27.16
C LYS A 348 -5.35 -7.97 -26.12
N ALA A 349 -6.42 -7.32 -25.63
CA ALA A 349 -7.32 -7.86 -24.63
C ALA A 349 -8.78 -7.70 -25.06
N GLU A 350 -9.46 -8.81 -25.25
CA GLU A 350 -10.89 -8.86 -25.57
C GLU A 350 -11.70 -9.10 -24.30
N THR A 351 -12.51 -8.12 -23.90
CA THR A 351 -13.40 -8.23 -22.74
C THR A 351 -14.80 -8.63 -23.20
N ILE A 352 -15.24 -9.82 -22.79
CA ILE A 352 -16.50 -10.42 -23.22
C ILE A 352 -17.44 -10.55 -22.01
N VAL A 353 -18.60 -9.89 -22.09
CA VAL A 353 -19.65 -10.00 -21.07
C VAL A 353 -20.58 -11.13 -21.45
N THR A 354 -20.50 -12.25 -20.73
CA THR A 354 -21.34 -13.42 -20.94
C THR A 354 -21.24 -14.42 -19.80
N THR A 355 -22.23 -15.30 -19.67
CA THR A 355 -22.18 -16.44 -18.75
C THR A 355 -21.46 -17.63 -19.38
N ILE A 356 -20.69 -18.36 -18.58
CA ILE A 356 -20.05 -19.62 -18.97
C ILE A 356 -21.06 -20.74 -19.25
N CYS A 357 -22.32 -20.61 -18.83
CA CYS A 357 -23.39 -21.56 -19.02
C CYS A 357 -24.01 -21.50 -20.43
N SER A 358 -23.69 -20.47 -21.22
CA SER A 358 -24.18 -20.36 -22.59
C SER A 358 -23.27 -21.16 -23.54
N LYS A 359 -23.60 -22.43 -23.77
CA LYS A 359 -22.82 -23.36 -24.60
C LYS A 359 -22.52 -22.79 -25.98
N SER A 360 -23.54 -22.26 -26.68
CA SER A 360 -23.37 -21.69 -28.02
C SER A 360 -22.43 -20.47 -28.04
N ARG A 361 -22.53 -19.61 -27.02
CA ARG A 361 -21.68 -18.45 -26.91
C ARG A 361 -20.22 -18.84 -26.58
N MET A 362 -20.03 -19.79 -25.66
CA MET A 362 -18.71 -20.32 -25.33
C MET A 362 -18.07 -21.02 -26.53
N GLU A 363 -18.85 -21.83 -27.27
CA GLU A 363 -18.35 -22.46 -28.49
C GLU A 363 -17.92 -21.44 -29.55
N HIS A 364 -18.69 -20.36 -29.73
CA HIS A 364 -18.29 -19.27 -30.62
C HIS A 364 -16.97 -18.61 -30.17
N VAL A 365 -16.79 -18.39 -28.86
CA VAL A 365 -15.54 -17.83 -28.31
C VAL A 365 -14.36 -18.76 -28.59
N PHE A 366 -14.47 -20.05 -28.26
CA PHE A 366 -13.37 -21.00 -28.49
C PHE A 366 -13.04 -21.13 -29.97
N LYS A 367 -14.04 -21.16 -30.85
CA LYS A 367 -13.85 -21.22 -32.31
C LYS A 367 -13.17 -19.98 -32.86
N THR A 368 -13.50 -18.79 -32.34
CA THR A 368 -12.99 -17.51 -32.83
C THR A 368 -11.56 -17.26 -32.37
N TYR A 369 -11.28 -17.49 -31.10
CA TYR A 369 -10.01 -17.09 -30.49
C TYR A 369 -9.00 -18.23 -30.37
N LEU A 370 -9.44 -19.51 -30.43
CA LEU A 370 -8.60 -20.70 -30.32
C LEU A 370 -7.56 -20.58 -29.19
N PRO A 371 -7.95 -20.49 -27.92
CA PRO A 371 -7.03 -20.25 -26.82
C PRO A 371 -6.04 -21.40 -26.65
N ASP A 372 -4.76 -21.09 -26.41
CA ASP A 372 -3.73 -22.06 -26.08
C ASP A 372 -3.90 -22.58 -24.63
N TYR A 373 -4.27 -21.67 -23.71
CA TYR A 373 -4.44 -21.94 -22.27
C TYR A 373 -5.73 -21.36 -21.74
N VAL A 374 -6.35 -22.05 -20.79
CA VAL A 374 -7.53 -21.61 -20.08
C VAL A 374 -7.26 -21.56 -18.58
N PHE A 375 -7.54 -20.42 -17.95
CA PHE A 375 -7.57 -20.26 -16.49
C PHE A 375 -9.03 -20.05 -16.07
N HIS A 376 -9.59 -21.06 -15.40
CA HIS A 376 -11.01 -21.08 -15.04
C HIS A 376 -11.20 -20.66 -13.58
N ALA A 377 -11.52 -19.36 -13.37
CA ALA A 377 -11.82 -18.79 -12.07
C ALA A 377 -13.29 -18.40 -11.86
N ALA A 378 -14.15 -18.58 -12.87
CA ALA A 378 -15.58 -18.31 -12.75
C ALA A 378 -16.26 -19.37 -11.87
N ALA A 379 -16.89 -18.94 -10.77
CA ALA A 379 -17.72 -19.79 -9.92
C ALA A 379 -18.56 -18.94 -8.96
N TYR A 380 -19.72 -19.45 -8.55
CA TYR A 380 -20.43 -18.96 -7.39
C TYR A 380 -19.77 -19.52 -6.12
N LYS A 381 -19.36 -18.64 -5.18
CA LYS A 381 -18.49 -19.01 -4.05
C LYS A 381 -19.12 -18.81 -2.67
N HIS A 382 -20.24 -18.09 -2.57
CA HIS A 382 -20.84 -17.75 -1.29
C HIS A 382 -21.67 -18.89 -0.75
N VAL A 383 -21.19 -19.56 0.30
CA VAL A 383 -21.83 -20.73 0.91
C VAL A 383 -23.31 -20.48 1.24
N PRO A 384 -23.71 -19.42 1.98
CA PRO A 384 -25.12 -19.21 2.32
C PRO A 384 -26.03 -18.98 1.10
N MET A 385 -25.49 -18.37 0.04
CA MET A 385 -26.26 -18.15 -1.18
C MET A 385 -26.49 -19.46 -1.92
N MET A 386 -25.48 -20.34 -1.98
CA MET A 386 -25.60 -21.62 -2.68
C MET A 386 -26.40 -22.65 -1.89
N GLU A 387 -26.38 -22.58 -0.55
CA GLU A 387 -27.29 -23.37 0.28
C GLU A 387 -28.78 -23.09 -0.03
N ASN A 388 -29.11 -21.83 -0.31
CA ASN A 388 -30.45 -21.40 -0.69
C ASN A 388 -30.74 -21.54 -2.20
N ASN A 389 -29.75 -21.86 -3.02
CA ASN A 389 -29.88 -21.95 -4.49
C ASN A 389 -29.04 -23.12 -5.05
N PRO A 390 -29.28 -24.37 -4.64
CA PRO A 390 -28.43 -25.48 -5.08
C PRO A 390 -28.49 -25.72 -6.58
N CYS A 391 -29.66 -25.54 -7.22
CA CYS A 391 -29.80 -25.68 -8.66
C CYS A 391 -28.93 -24.70 -9.43
N GLU A 392 -28.85 -23.43 -8.99
CA GLU A 392 -28.00 -22.42 -9.58
C GLU A 392 -26.49 -22.73 -9.38
N SER A 393 -26.15 -23.34 -8.23
CA SER A 393 -24.80 -23.82 -7.99
C SER A 393 -24.37 -24.87 -9.01
N ILE A 394 -25.29 -25.83 -9.33
CA ILE A 394 -25.03 -26.85 -10.35
C ILE A 394 -24.95 -26.25 -11.75
N GLN A 395 -25.91 -25.38 -12.12
CA GLN A 395 -25.91 -24.75 -13.44
C GLN A 395 -24.64 -23.91 -13.66
N ASN A 396 -24.28 -23.08 -12.72
CA ASN A 396 -23.11 -22.23 -12.91
C ASN A 396 -21.78 -22.98 -12.71
N ASN A 397 -21.59 -23.64 -11.58
CA ASN A 397 -20.30 -24.24 -11.24
C ASN A 397 -20.04 -25.53 -12.01
N VAL A 398 -21.01 -26.46 -12.02
CA VAL A 398 -20.84 -27.81 -12.64
C VAL A 398 -21.02 -27.74 -14.15
N TYR A 399 -22.18 -27.27 -14.60
CA TYR A 399 -22.48 -27.22 -16.03
C TYR A 399 -21.57 -26.25 -16.78
N GLY A 400 -21.31 -25.05 -16.21
CA GLY A 400 -20.37 -24.12 -16.79
C GLY A 400 -18.95 -24.67 -16.92
N THR A 401 -18.43 -25.37 -15.87
CA THR A 401 -17.13 -26.05 -15.93
C THR A 401 -17.10 -27.13 -16.99
N LYS A 402 -18.17 -27.97 -17.07
CA LYS A 402 -18.29 -29.03 -18.07
C LYS A 402 -18.24 -28.49 -19.50
N ILE A 403 -19.01 -27.42 -19.80
CA ILE A 403 -18.98 -26.76 -21.11
C ILE A 403 -17.57 -26.32 -21.48
N LEU A 404 -16.90 -25.64 -20.57
CA LEU A 404 -15.55 -25.11 -20.83
C LEU A 404 -14.51 -26.22 -21.01
N ALA A 405 -14.59 -27.30 -20.21
CA ALA A 405 -13.69 -28.45 -20.30
C ALA A 405 -13.89 -29.21 -21.63
N ASP A 406 -15.14 -29.49 -22.01
CA ASP A 406 -15.46 -30.15 -23.26
C ASP A 406 -15.02 -29.34 -24.48
N LEU A 407 -15.19 -28.00 -24.45
CA LEU A 407 -14.75 -27.12 -25.50
C LEU A 407 -13.22 -27.00 -25.53
N ALA A 408 -12.54 -27.05 -24.38
CA ALA A 408 -11.08 -27.07 -24.32
C ALA A 408 -10.51 -28.30 -25.04
N VAL A 409 -11.10 -29.47 -24.81
CA VAL A 409 -10.73 -30.70 -25.54
C VAL A 409 -11.04 -30.57 -27.03
N LYS A 410 -12.25 -30.14 -27.38
CA LYS A 410 -12.72 -30.02 -28.78
C LYS A 410 -11.85 -29.08 -29.61
N TYR A 411 -11.39 -27.96 -29.03
CA TYR A 411 -10.61 -26.94 -29.73
C TYR A 411 -9.09 -27.02 -29.46
N GLY A 412 -8.65 -28.11 -28.82
CA GLY A 412 -7.21 -28.43 -28.69
C GLY A 412 -6.45 -27.50 -27.74
N VAL A 413 -7.09 -26.98 -26.71
CA VAL A 413 -6.42 -26.24 -25.63
C VAL A 413 -5.34 -27.12 -25.02
N LYS A 414 -4.13 -26.57 -24.85
CA LYS A 414 -3.00 -27.32 -24.31
C LYS A 414 -3.18 -27.65 -22.84
N LYS A 415 -3.58 -26.65 -22.06
CA LYS A 415 -3.77 -26.79 -20.61
C LYS A 415 -4.96 -26.01 -20.12
N PHE A 416 -5.73 -26.64 -19.24
CA PHE A 416 -6.89 -26.08 -18.55
C PHE A 416 -6.61 -26.07 -17.04
N VAL A 417 -6.47 -24.88 -16.45
CA VAL A 417 -6.19 -24.71 -15.03
C VAL A 417 -7.47 -24.30 -14.32
N MET A 418 -7.99 -25.18 -13.48
CA MET A 418 -9.21 -24.95 -12.70
C MET A 418 -8.89 -24.49 -11.29
N ILE A 419 -9.50 -23.40 -10.86
CA ILE A 419 -9.42 -22.92 -9.49
C ILE A 419 -10.49 -23.60 -8.65
N SER A 420 -10.07 -24.28 -7.57
CA SER A 420 -10.91 -24.93 -6.58
C SER A 420 -10.66 -24.34 -5.18
N THR A 421 -11.19 -24.99 -4.15
CA THR A 421 -11.23 -24.48 -2.78
C THR A 421 -11.04 -25.59 -1.76
N ASP A 422 -10.59 -25.26 -0.54
CA ASP A 422 -10.59 -26.10 0.65
C ASP A 422 -11.98 -26.69 0.97
N LYS A 423 -13.05 -25.98 0.64
CA LYS A 423 -14.44 -26.38 0.89
C LYS A 423 -14.91 -27.57 0.03
N ALA A 424 -14.16 -27.91 -1.02
CA ALA A 424 -14.37 -29.13 -1.80
C ALA A 424 -13.92 -30.41 -1.08
N VAL A 425 -13.16 -30.26 0.02
CA VAL A 425 -12.69 -31.36 0.85
C VAL A 425 -13.73 -31.68 1.92
N ASN A 426 -14.18 -32.92 2.02
CA ASN A 426 -15.26 -33.33 2.94
C ASN A 426 -16.37 -32.26 2.96
N PRO A 427 -17.04 -31.99 1.83
CA PRO A 427 -17.93 -30.85 1.74
C PRO A 427 -19.07 -30.94 2.74
N THR A 428 -19.37 -29.82 3.41
CA THR A 428 -20.47 -29.67 4.35
C THR A 428 -21.58 -28.77 3.81
N ASN A 429 -21.41 -28.34 2.56
CA ASN A 429 -22.31 -27.39 1.92
C ASN A 429 -22.37 -27.62 0.40
N VAL A 430 -23.44 -27.10 -0.19
CA VAL A 430 -23.74 -27.20 -1.63
C VAL A 430 -22.59 -26.61 -2.48
N MET A 431 -22.05 -25.44 -2.12
CA MET A 431 -20.98 -24.80 -2.88
C MET A 431 -19.73 -25.67 -2.92
N GLY A 432 -19.29 -26.19 -1.77
CA GLY A 432 -18.14 -27.08 -1.68
C GLY A 432 -18.34 -28.37 -2.47
N CYS A 433 -19.53 -28.99 -2.35
CA CYS A 433 -19.90 -30.17 -3.12
C CYS A 433 -19.90 -29.90 -4.63
N SER A 434 -20.46 -28.78 -5.10
CA SER A 434 -20.43 -28.41 -6.52
C SER A 434 -19.01 -28.29 -7.07
N LYS A 435 -18.08 -27.73 -6.29
CA LYS A 435 -16.66 -27.65 -6.67
C LYS A 435 -15.98 -29.02 -6.67
N ARG A 436 -16.35 -29.90 -5.72
CA ARG A 436 -15.85 -31.28 -5.72
C ARG A 436 -16.31 -32.04 -6.98
N ILE A 437 -17.56 -31.87 -7.40
CA ILE A 437 -18.06 -32.45 -8.64
C ILE A 437 -17.28 -31.94 -9.87
N CYS A 438 -16.94 -30.64 -9.90
CA CYS A 438 -16.07 -30.09 -10.94
C CYS A 438 -14.68 -30.75 -10.96
N GLU A 439 -14.07 -30.97 -9.79
CA GLU A 439 -12.78 -31.66 -9.68
C GLU A 439 -12.87 -33.09 -10.22
N ILE A 440 -13.89 -33.83 -9.80
CA ILE A 440 -14.16 -35.21 -10.27
C ILE A 440 -14.29 -35.23 -11.79
N TYR A 441 -15.05 -34.29 -12.37
CA TYR A 441 -15.23 -34.21 -13.82
C TYR A 441 -13.95 -33.99 -14.57
N VAL A 442 -13.19 -32.94 -14.23
CA VAL A 442 -11.96 -32.59 -14.98
C VAL A 442 -10.86 -33.64 -14.82
N GLN A 443 -10.77 -34.30 -13.65
CA GLN A 443 -9.83 -35.39 -13.42
C GLN A 443 -10.18 -36.64 -14.23
N SER A 444 -11.47 -37.08 -14.21
CA SER A 444 -11.90 -38.23 -14.98
C SER A 444 -11.78 -38.01 -16.49
N LEU A 445 -12.04 -36.76 -16.95
CA LEU A 445 -11.83 -36.38 -18.36
C LEU A 445 -10.33 -36.40 -18.74
N ASN A 446 -9.43 -35.91 -17.88
CA ASN A 446 -8.00 -36.00 -18.11
C ASN A 446 -7.55 -37.46 -18.26
N LYS A 447 -7.98 -38.31 -17.33
CA LYS A 447 -7.69 -39.74 -17.38
C LYS A 447 -8.24 -40.41 -18.65
N ALA A 448 -9.45 -40.10 -19.06
CA ALA A 448 -10.05 -40.60 -20.30
C ALA A 448 -9.26 -40.18 -21.56
N ILE A 449 -8.64 -39.01 -21.56
CA ILE A 449 -7.73 -38.55 -22.62
C ILE A 449 -6.43 -39.35 -22.60
N GLU A 450 -5.82 -39.57 -21.44
CA GLU A 450 -4.59 -40.35 -21.28
C GLU A 450 -4.76 -41.82 -21.70
N GLU A 451 -5.94 -42.40 -21.37
CA GLU A 451 -6.29 -43.76 -21.74
C GLU A 451 -6.80 -43.89 -23.19
N GLY A 452 -6.95 -42.79 -23.92
CA GLY A 452 -7.43 -42.78 -25.31
C GLY A 452 -8.92 -43.02 -25.48
N ILE A 453 -9.72 -43.00 -24.39
CA ILE A 453 -11.19 -43.13 -24.40
C ILE A 453 -11.81 -41.87 -25.03
N THR A 454 -11.24 -40.71 -24.72
CA THR A 454 -11.64 -39.42 -25.29
C THR A 454 -10.49 -38.87 -26.15
N ASN A 455 -10.83 -38.51 -27.39
CA ASN A 455 -9.80 -37.95 -28.29
C ASN A 455 -9.49 -36.50 -27.91
N GLY A 456 -8.25 -36.21 -27.50
CA GLY A 456 -7.84 -34.88 -27.08
C GLY A 456 -6.37 -34.82 -26.65
N LYS A 457 -5.90 -33.62 -26.32
CA LYS A 457 -4.51 -33.37 -25.84
C LYS A 457 -4.48 -32.42 -24.63
N THR A 458 -5.64 -32.02 -24.16
CA THR A 458 -5.75 -31.04 -23.07
C THR A 458 -5.35 -31.67 -21.75
N GLN A 459 -4.41 -31.01 -21.04
CA GLN A 459 -4.02 -31.34 -19.68
C GLN A 459 -4.88 -30.55 -18.72
N PHE A 460 -5.54 -31.22 -17.77
CA PHE A 460 -6.36 -30.59 -16.75
C PHE A 460 -5.61 -30.52 -15.42
N VAL A 461 -5.40 -29.31 -14.92
CA VAL A 461 -4.75 -29.04 -13.65
C VAL A 461 -5.74 -28.36 -12.71
N THR A 462 -5.86 -28.88 -11.51
CA THR A 462 -6.71 -28.30 -10.46
C THR A 462 -5.87 -27.71 -9.33
N THR A 463 -6.26 -26.54 -8.80
CA THR A 463 -5.61 -25.92 -7.66
C THR A 463 -6.59 -25.70 -6.52
N ARG A 464 -6.23 -26.15 -5.30
CA ARG A 464 -6.99 -25.97 -4.06
C ARG A 464 -6.28 -25.01 -3.13
N PHE A 465 -6.96 -24.00 -2.66
CA PHE A 465 -6.50 -23.14 -1.59
C PHE A 465 -7.68 -22.61 -0.76
N GLY A 466 -7.38 -22.12 0.44
CA GLY A 466 -8.37 -21.60 1.38
C GLY A 466 -8.81 -20.18 1.05
N ASN A 467 -9.15 -19.40 2.10
CA ASN A 467 -9.63 -18.05 1.88
C ASN A 467 -8.52 -17.12 1.39
N VAL A 468 -8.90 -16.16 0.55
CA VAL A 468 -8.00 -15.09 0.13
C VAL A 468 -8.40 -13.77 0.76
N LEU A 469 -7.40 -13.02 1.22
CA LEU A 469 -7.61 -11.76 1.93
C LEU A 469 -8.13 -10.66 1.00
N GLY A 470 -9.08 -9.89 1.51
CA GLY A 470 -9.60 -8.73 0.80
C GLY A 470 -10.46 -9.05 -0.41
N SER A 471 -10.83 -10.32 -0.66
CA SER A 471 -11.72 -10.68 -1.77
C SER A 471 -13.14 -10.12 -1.56
N ASN A 472 -13.81 -9.79 -2.68
CA ASN A 472 -15.16 -9.24 -2.66
C ASN A 472 -16.13 -10.13 -1.89
N GLY A 473 -16.92 -9.53 -0.98
CA GLY A 473 -17.89 -10.23 -0.13
C GLY A 473 -17.28 -11.09 0.98
N SER A 474 -15.95 -11.04 1.20
CA SER A 474 -15.29 -11.77 2.29
C SER A 474 -15.40 -11.04 3.64
N VAL A 475 -14.92 -11.69 4.69
CA VAL A 475 -15.03 -11.24 6.09
C VAL A 475 -14.40 -9.87 6.34
N ILE A 476 -13.25 -9.57 5.73
CA ILE A 476 -12.56 -8.29 5.95
C ILE A 476 -13.34 -7.09 5.41
N PRO A 477 -13.79 -7.05 4.15
CA PRO A 477 -14.70 -6.00 3.67
C PRO A 477 -15.99 -5.85 4.50
N LEU A 478 -16.55 -6.97 4.97
CA LEU A 478 -17.73 -6.95 5.83
C LEU A 478 -17.41 -6.25 7.16
N PHE A 479 -16.34 -6.63 7.85
CA PHE A 479 -15.92 -6.03 9.10
C PHE A 479 -15.60 -4.54 8.94
N LYS A 480 -14.88 -4.15 7.87
CA LYS A 480 -14.63 -2.74 7.54
C LYS A 480 -15.94 -1.94 7.42
N LYS A 481 -16.95 -2.50 6.74
CA LYS A 481 -18.27 -1.88 6.60
C LYS A 481 -19.00 -1.76 7.94
N GLN A 482 -19.00 -2.81 8.76
CA GLN A 482 -19.65 -2.83 10.08
C GLN A 482 -18.99 -1.85 11.05
N ILE A 483 -17.66 -1.81 11.11
CA ILE A 483 -16.91 -0.87 11.95
C ILE A 483 -17.22 0.58 11.53
N LYS A 484 -17.22 0.87 10.22
CA LYS A 484 -17.56 2.19 9.69
C LYS A 484 -18.99 2.62 10.03
N ALA A 485 -19.91 1.66 10.16
CA ALA A 485 -21.31 1.90 10.55
C ALA A 485 -21.50 2.02 12.07
N GLY A 486 -20.44 1.90 12.89
CA GLY A 486 -20.52 1.98 14.35
C GLY A 486 -20.75 0.62 15.04
N GLY A 487 -20.68 -0.50 14.30
CA GLY A 487 -20.85 -1.84 14.83
C GLY A 487 -22.32 -2.33 14.86
N PRO A 488 -22.59 -3.48 15.49
CA PRO A 488 -21.60 -4.45 15.98
C PRO A 488 -20.89 -5.18 14.84
N VAL A 489 -19.67 -5.68 15.11
CA VAL A 489 -18.98 -6.62 14.21
C VAL A 489 -19.51 -8.03 14.48
N THR A 490 -20.02 -8.71 13.44
CA THR A 490 -20.64 -10.02 13.58
C THR A 490 -19.67 -11.14 13.27
N VAL A 491 -19.45 -12.04 14.23
CA VAL A 491 -18.64 -13.27 14.10
C VAL A 491 -19.55 -14.47 14.38
N THR A 492 -19.41 -15.55 13.63
CA THR A 492 -20.29 -16.70 13.75
C THR A 492 -20.03 -17.53 14.99
N ASP A 493 -18.76 -17.79 15.35
CA ASP A 493 -18.37 -18.51 16.58
C ASP A 493 -17.01 -17.98 17.08
N PRO A 494 -16.78 -17.83 18.39
CA PRO A 494 -15.51 -17.34 18.93
C PRO A 494 -14.32 -18.25 18.62
N ARG A 495 -14.56 -19.54 18.36
CA ARG A 495 -13.51 -20.55 18.07
C ARG A 495 -13.20 -20.66 16.58
N ILE A 496 -13.96 -19.97 15.69
CA ILE A 496 -13.81 -20.15 14.26
C ILE A 496 -12.44 -19.70 13.77
N ILE A 497 -11.76 -20.58 13.06
CA ILE A 497 -10.47 -20.30 12.44
C ILE A 497 -10.55 -20.46 10.93
N ARG A 498 -9.74 -19.68 10.21
CA ARG A 498 -9.61 -19.75 8.75
C ARG A 498 -8.16 -19.58 8.35
N TYR A 499 -7.82 -20.26 7.26
CA TYR A 499 -6.56 -20.01 6.58
C TYR A 499 -6.71 -18.86 5.60
N PHE A 500 -5.70 -18.03 5.51
CA PHE A 500 -5.70 -16.89 4.58
C PHE A 500 -4.42 -16.81 3.78
N MET A 501 -4.56 -16.43 2.51
CA MET A 501 -3.47 -16.14 1.60
C MET A 501 -3.74 -14.80 0.91
N LEU A 502 -2.70 -14.08 0.46
CA LEU A 502 -2.90 -12.91 -0.41
C LEU A 502 -3.35 -13.36 -1.79
N ILE A 503 -4.22 -12.56 -2.42
CA ILE A 503 -4.65 -12.83 -3.80
C ILE A 503 -3.45 -12.93 -4.76
N PRO A 504 -2.45 -12.01 -4.72
CA PRO A 504 -1.26 -12.15 -5.57
C PRO A 504 -0.43 -13.42 -5.31
N GLU A 505 -0.34 -13.88 -4.06
CA GLU A 505 0.35 -15.12 -3.70
C GLU A 505 -0.37 -16.35 -4.30
N ALA A 506 -1.69 -16.43 -4.10
CA ALA A 506 -2.49 -17.50 -4.68
C ALA A 506 -2.34 -17.55 -6.21
N CYS A 507 -2.40 -16.40 -6.88
CA CYS A 507 -2.26 -16.33 -8.33
C CYS A 507 -0.86 -16.75 -8.81
N LYS A 508 0.21 -16.39 -8.10
CA LYS A 508 1.57 -16.88 -8.41
C LYS A 508 1.65 -18.40 -8.36
N LEU A 509 1.13 -19.01 -7.28
CA LEU A 509 1.12 -20.48 -7.14
C LEU A 509 0.23 -21.16 -8.18
N VAL A 510 -0.90 -20.55 -8.59
CA VAL A 510 -1.74 -21.04 -9.70
C VAL A 510 -0.98 -21.03 -11.02
N LEU A 511 -0.21 -19.97 -11.30
CA LEU A 511 0.62 -19.90 -12.50
C LEU A 511 1.71 -20.97 -12.49
N GLU A 512 2.37 -21.17 -11.36
CA GLU A 512 3.41 -22.19 -11.23
C GLU A 512 2.84 -23.61 -11.35
N ALA A 513 1.73 -23.92 -10.68
CA ALA A 513 1.02 -25.18 -10.80
C ALA A 513 0.55 -25.42 -12.25
N GLY A 514 0.01 -24.39 -12.90
CA GLY A 514 -0.38 -24.44 -14.31
C GLY A 514 0.80 -24.68 -15.23
N THR A 515 1.99 -24.16 -14.93
CA THR A 515 3.19 -24.34 -15.73
C THR A 515 3.79 -25.73 -15.58
N LYS A 516 3.98 -26.19 -14.34
CA LYS A 516 4.70 -27.43 -14.01
C LYS A 516 3.81 -28.69 -13.99
N GLY A 517 2.48 -28.54 -13.84
CA GLY A 517 1.56 -29.69 -13.83
C GLY A 517 1.51 -30.42 -15.17
N ASN A 518 1.33 -31.71 -15.14
CA ASN A 518 1.31 -32.60 -16.31
C ASN A 518 -0.10 -33.04 -16.74
N GLY A 519 -1.11 -32.77 -15.89
CA GLY A 519 -2.51 -33.16 -16.08
C GLY A 519 -2.96 -34.20 -15.06
N GLY A 520 -4.23 -34.11 -14.65
CA GLY A 520 -4.84 -35.01 -13.65
C GLY A 520 -4.52 -34.64 -12.19
N GLU A 521 -3.57 -33.73 -11.93
CA GLU A 521 -3.19 -33.40 -10.56
C GLU A 521 -4.14 -32.40 -9.90
N ILE A 522 -4.29 -32.55 -8.59
CA ILE A 522 -4.83 -31.52 -7.70
C ILE A 522 -3.70 -30.97 -6.83
N PHE A 523 -3.32 -29.75 -7.08
CA PHE A 523 -2.31 -29.02 -6.31
C PHE A 523 -2.97 -28.32 -5.12
N VAL A 524 -2.47 -28.63 -3.92
CA VAL A 524 -2.93 -28.05 -2.66
C VAL A 524 -1.89 -27.07 -2.15
N PHE A 525 -2.29 -25.83 -1.89
CA PHE A 525 -1.36 -24.81 -1.45
C PHE A 525 -1.22 -24.79 0.08
N ASP A 526 0.01 -24.62 0.55
CA ASP A 526 0.29 -24.39 1.97
C ASP A 526 -0.19 -22.99 2.36
N MET A 527 -1.24 -22.96 3.17
CA MET A 527 -1.89 -21.73 3.63
C MET A 527 -1.21 -21.10 4.86
N GLY A 528 -0.14 -21.70 5.37
CA GLY A 528 0.55 -21.23 6.57
C GLY A 528 -0.26 -21.43 7.85
N LYS A 529 -0.16 -20.47 8.78
CA LYS A 529 -0.84 -20.55 10.08
C LYS A 529 -2.30 -20.10 10.00
N PRO A 530 -3.22 -20.83 10.67
CA PRO A 530 -4.62 -20.42 10.74
C PRO A 530 -4.79 -19.15 11.60
N VAL A 531 -5.81 -18.37 11.29
CA VAL A 531 -6.15 -17.12 11.97
C VAL A 531 -7.52 -17.26 12.64
N ASN A 532 -7.60 -16.91 13.94
CA ASN A 532 -8.87 -16.80 14.64
C ASN A 532 -9.62 -15.55 14.14
N ILE A 533 -10.90 -15.71 13.78
CA ILE A 533 -11.70 -14.63 13.19
C ILE A 533 -12.09 -13.58 14.21
N SER A 534 -12.31 -13.98 15.49
CA SER A 534 -12.60 -13.02 16.57
C SER A 534 -11.39 -12.14 16.87
N ASP A 535 -10.18 -12.71 16.93
CA ASP A 535 -8.95 -11.94 17.11
C ASP A 535 -8.74 -10.96 15.96
N MET A 536 -9.00 -11.40 14.73
CA MET A 536 -8.91 -10.55 13.54
C MET A 536 -9.92 -9.40 13.62
N ALA A 537 -11.16 -9.66 14.05
CA ALA A 537 -12.19 -8.63 14.23
C ALA A 537 -11.73 -7.59 15.27
N GLN A 538 -11.20 -8.04 16.42
CA GLN A 538 -10.72 -7.14 17.47
C GLN A 538 -9.54 -6.28 16.98
N ARG A 539 -8.59 -6.88 16.24
CA ARG A 539 -7.47 -6.12 15.65
C ARG A 539 -7.94 -5.09 14.63
N MET A 540 -8.98 -5.40 13.84
CA MET A 540 -9.56 -4.45 12.88
C MET A 540 -10.29 -3.29 13.58
N ILE A 541 -11.00 -3.54 14.67
CA ILE A 541 -11.61 -2.50 15.50
C ILE A 541 -10.52 -1.57 16.05
N ASN A 542 -9.46 -2.14 16.63
CA ASN A 542 -8.35 -1.36 17.18
C ASN A 542 -7.63 -0.53 16.09
N LEU A 543 -7.37 -1.12 14.91
CA LEU A 543 -6.78 -0.40 13.75
C LEU A 543 -7.61 0.79 13.29
N SER A 544 -8.94 0.67 13.35
CA SER A 544 -9.83 1.75 12.91
C SER A 544 -9.90 2.93 13.88
N GLY A 545 -9.40 2.76 15.12
CA GLY A 545 -9.56 3.72 16.20
C GLY A 545 -11.01 3.87 16.68
N ALA A 546 -11.92 2.99 16.24
CA ALA A 546 -13.33 3.06 16.60
C ALA A 546 -13.51 2.77 18.10
N LYS A 547 -14.21 3.66 18.78
CA LYS A 547 -14.61 3.48 20.19
C LYS A 547 -16.03 2.92 20.22
N ASN A 548 -16.31 2.01 21.16
CA ASN A 548 -17.64 1.43 21.39
C ASN A 548 -18.17 0.52 20.27
N VAL A 549 -17.30 -0.15 19.52
CA VAL A 549 -17.68 -1.21 18.58
C VAL A 549 -17.46 -2.56 19.24
N GLU A 550 -18.53 -3.32 19.39
CA GLU A 550 -18.51 -4.64 20.04
C GLU A 550 -18.55 -5.77 19.00
N ILE A 551 -18.05 -6.95 19.38
CA ILE A 551 -18.17 -8.18 18.60
C ILE A 551 -19.43 -8.92 19.08
N LYS A 552 -20.33 -9.25 18.14
CA LYS A 552 -21.55 -10.04 18.39
C LYS A 552 -21.43 -11.42 17.75
N TYR A 553 -21.64 -12.47 18.54
CA TYR A 553 -21.65 -13.84 18.05
C TYR A 553 -23.05 -14.23 17.56
N THR A 554 -23.13 -14.79 16.33
CA THR A 554 -24.42 -15.05 15.66
C THR A 554 -24.78 -16.54 15.54
N GLY A 555 -23.87 -17.45 15.90
CA GLY A 555 -24.00 -18.87 15.61
C GLY A 555 -23.47 -19.24 14.21
N LEU A 556 -23.09 -20.49 14.02
CA LEU A 556 -22.66 -21.01 12.72
C LEU A 556 -23.79 -20.95 11.69
N ARG A 557 -23.46 -20.59 10.46
CA ARG A 557 -24.40 -20.56 9.34
C ARG A 557 -24.60 -21.97 8.76
N ALA A 558 -25.66 -22.12 7.95
CA ALA A 558 -25.87 -23.34 7.19
C ALA A 558 -24.65 -23.65 6.31
N GLY A 559 -24.16 -24.88 6.37
CA GLY A 559 -23.00 -25.36 5.63
C GLY A 559 -21.63 -24.89 6.15
N GLU A 560 -21.57 -24.09 7.23
CA GLU A 560 -20.31 -23.54 7.73
C GLU A 560 -19.59 -24.52 8.66
N LYS A 561 -18.28 -24.76 8.40
CA LYS A 561 -17.38 -25.53 9.27
C LYS A 561 -16.77 -24.63 10.34
N LEU A 562 -16.54 -25.17 11.55
CA LEU A 562 -15.75 -24.50 12.57
C LEU A 562 -14.27 -24.39 12.15
N TYR A 563 -13.74 -25.46 11.56
CA TYR A 563 -12.37 -25.59 11.04
C TYR A 563 -12.44 -26.05 9.58
N GLU A 564 -11.68 -25.41 8.69
CA GLU A 564 -11.57 -25.84 7.29
C GLU A 564 -10.40 -26.84 7.16
N GLU A 565 -10.58 -27.81 6.26
CA GLU A 565 -9.62 -28.87 5.97
C GLU A 565 -9.05 -28.69 4.57
N MET A 566 -7.74 -28.83 4.43
CA MET A 566 -7.07 -28.74 3.11
C MET A 566 -7.04 -30.09 2.39
N LEU A 567 -7.13 -31.19 3.16
CA LEU A 567 -7.06 -32.56 2.70
C LEU A 567 -8.07 -33.41 3.47
N ASN A 568 -8.63 -34.43 2.79
CA ASN A 568 -9.39 -35.46 3.45
C ASN A 568 -8.45 -36.43 4.19
N GLU A 569 -8.90 -37.07 5.27
CA GLU A 569 -8.13 -38.09 6.02
C GLU A 569 -7.62 -39.23 5.13
N LYS A 570 -8.34 -39.55 4.05
CA LYS A 570 -7.98 -40.56 3.06
C LYS A 570 -7.09 -40.05 1.92
N GLU A 571 -6.93 -38.72 1.80
CA GLU A 571 -6.06 -38.10 0.81
C GLU A 571 -4.63 -37.96 1.41
N SER A 572 -3.67 -38.68 0.86
CA SER A 572 -2.26 -38.45 1.11
C SER A 572 -1.74 -37.34 0.18
N THR A 573 -0.62 -36.74 0.52
CA THR A 573 0.06 -35.80 -0.38
C THR A 573 1.43 -36.29 -0.76
N LYS A 574 1.82 -35.95 -1.99
CA LYS A 574 3.20 -36.09 -2.46
C LYS A 574 3.86 -34.71 -2.53
N PRO A 575 5.17 -34.61 -2.29
CA PRO A 575 5.93 -33.39 -2.58
C PRO A 575 5.74 -32.97 -4.02
N SER A 576 5.76 -31.67 -4.28
CA SER A 576 5.77 -31.12 -5.64
C SER A 576 7.09 -30.43 -5.94
N PHE A 577 7.12 -29.72 -7.06
CA PHE A 577 8.24 -28.88 -7.52
C PHE A 577 8.42 -27.60 -6.66
N HIS A 578 7.52 -27.29 -5.74
CA HIS A 578 7.56 -26.07 -4.93
C HIS A 578 7.16 -26.36 -3.46
N ASP A 579 7.89 -25.81 -2.50
CA ASP A 579 7.71 -26.10 -1.06
C ASP A 579 6.30 -25.74 -0.53
N LYS A 580 5.68 -24.71 -1.13
CA LYS A 580 4.31 -24.26 -0.77
C LYS A 580 3.20 -24.96 -1.57
N ILE A 581 3.54 -25.95 -2.40
CA ILE A 581 2.58 -26.72 -3.20
C ILE A 581 2.76 -28.22 -2.89
N ARG A 582 1.68 -28.92 -2.67
CA ARG A 582 1.64 -30.38 -2.55
C ARG A 582 0.67 -30.96 -3.59
N ILE A 583 0.88 -32.20 -4.01
CA ILE A 583 -0.02 -32.90 -4.91
C ILE A 583 -0.90 -33.82 -4.08
N ALA A 584 -2.23 -33.65 -4.13
CA ALA A 584 -3.16 -34.53 -3.46
C ALA A 584 -3.29 -35.85 -4.22
N ASN A 585 -3.22 -36.94 -3.50
CA ASN A 585 -3.51 -38.28 -4.03
C ASN A 585 -4.99 -38.56 -3.77
N VAL A 586 -5.83 -38.39 -4.80
CA VAL A 586 -7.28 -38.46 -4.69
C VAL A 586 -7.80 -39.74 -5.36
N ARG A 587 -9.04 -40.16 -4.98
CA ARG A 587 -9.73 -41.29 -5.61
C ARG A 587 -9.92 -41.03 -7.11
N GLU A 588 -9.63 -42.02 -7.91
CA GLU A 588 -9.91 -42.03 -9.35
C GLU A 588 -11.35 -42.41 -9.62
N TYR A 589 -11.92 -41.85 -10.68
CA TYR A 589 -13.29 -42.06 -11.13
C TYR A 589 -13.31 -42.48 -12.59
N ASP A 590 -14.25 -43.38 -12.94
CA ASP A 590 -14.54 -43.72 -14.33
C ASP A 590 -15.26 -42.57 -15.04
N TYR A 591 -14.70 -42.10 -16.16
CA TYR A 591 -15.22 -40.95 -16.91
C TYR A 591 -16.64 -41.20 -17.44
N THR A 592 -16.91 -42.40 -17.97
CA THR A 592 -18.19 -42.71 -18.62
C THR A 592 -19.31 -42.70 -17.61
N GLU A 593 -19.10 -43.29 -16.44
CA GLU A 593 -20.05 -43.30 -15.33
C GLU A 593 -20.27 -41.89 -14.77
N VAL A 594 -19.20 -41.20 -14.43
CA VAL A 594 -19.25 -39.85 -13.86
C VAL A 594 -19.89 -38.82 -14.80
N SER A 595 -19.55 -38.86 -16.10
CA SER A 595 -20.14 -37.94 -17.08
C SER A 595 -21.66 -38.13 -17.17
N LYS A 596 -22.12 -39.39 -17.15
CA LYS A 596 -23.56 -39.70 -17.17
C LYS A 596 -24.28 -39.22 -15.90
N GLN A 597 -23.68 -39.44 -14.72
CA GLN A 597 -24.25 -38.97 -13.45
C GLN A 597 -24.32 -37.43 -13.39
N ILE A 598 -23.26 -36.74 -13.88
CA ILE A 598 -23.23 -35.27 -13.94
C ILE A 598 -24.24 -34.74 -14.95
N ASP A 599 -24.41 -35.38 -16.11
CA ASP A 599 -25.44 -34.99 -17.09
C ASP A 599 -26.86 -35.13 -16.52
N ASP A 600 -27.16 -36.21 -15.78
CA ASP A 600 -28.44 -36.37 -15.08
C ASP A 600 -28.63 -35.28 -14.01
N LEU A 601 -27.58 -34.99 -13.20
CA LEU A 601 -27.63 -33.92 -12.20
C LEU A 601 -27.93 -32.55 -12.85
N ILE A 602 -27.29 -32.24 -13.99
CA ILE A 602 -27.49 -30.99 -14.71
C ILE A 602 -28.94 -30.90 -15.22
N GLU A 603 -29.48 -31.98 -15.82
CA GLU A 603 -30.87 -31.99 -16.31
C GLU A 603 -31.87 -31.88 -15.16
N LYS A 604 -31.66 -32.60 -14.05
CA LYS A 604 -32.55 -32.53 -12.88
C LYS A 604 -32.50 -31.16 -12.19
N SER A 605 -31.36 -30.51 -12.14
CA SER A 605 -31.26 -29.16 -11.56
C SER A 605 -32.07 -28.09 -12.32
N LYS A 606 -32.42 -28.34 -13.60
CA LYS A 606 -33.30 -27.47 -14.38
C LYS A 606 -34.77 -27.54 -13.95
N LEU A 607 -35.13 -28.56 -13.18
CA LEU A 607 -36.47 -28.69 -12.62
C LEU A 607 -36.70 -27.84 -11.37
N TYR A 608 -35.64 -27.21 -10.86
CA TYR A 608 -35.62 -26.40 -9.62
C TYR A 608 -36.11 -27.16 -8.38
N ASP A 609 -36.01 -28.50 -8.38
CA ASP A 609 -36.19 -29.32 -7.18
C ASP A 609 -34.87 -29.39 -6.41
N GLU A 610 -34.78 -28.55 -5.36
CA GLU A 610 -33.59 -28.41 -4.55
C GLU A 610 -33.25 -29.70 -3.79
N MET A 611 -34.25 -30.39 -3.23
CA MET A 611 -34.04 -31.63 -2.47
C MET A 611 -33.54 -32.76 -3.37
N LEU A 612 -34.13 -32.91 -4.57
CA LEU A 612 -33.69 -33.88 -5.56
C LEU A 612 -32.27 -33.58 -6.03
N THR A 613 -31.99 -32.32 -6.32
CA THR A 613 -30.65 -31.86 -6.76
C THR A 613 -29.58 -32.20 -5.71
N VAL A 614 -29.80 -31.85 -4.44
CA VAL A 614 -28.83 -32.14 -3.36
C VAL A 614 -28.72 -33.64 -3.10
N LYS A 615 -29.82 -34.42 -3.23
CA LYS A 615 -29.75 -35.86 -3.13
C LYS A 615 -28.80 -36.48 -4.17
N ILE A 616 -28.92 -36.08 -5.43
CA ILE A 616 -28.05 -36.58 -6.51
C ILE A 616 -26.59 -36.10 -6.27
N MET A 617 -26.38 -34.86 -5.78
CA MET A 617 -25.04 -34.38 -5.39
C MET A 617 -24.38 -35.31 -4.35
N LYS A 618 -25.15 -35.77 -3.35
CA LYS A 618 -24.66 -36.73 -2.33
C LYS A 618 -24.38 -38.12 -2.88
N GLU A 619 -25.10 -38.55 -3.90
CA GLU A 619 -24.84 -39.80 -4.61
C GLU A 619 -23.53 -39.76 -5.39
N ILE A 620 -23.21 -38.62 -6.05
CA ILE A 620 -21.95 -38.42 -6.78
C ILE A 620 -20.77 -38.22 -5.80
N VAL A 621 -21.00 -37.52 -4.66
CA VAL A 621 -20.01 -37.19 -3.64
C VAL A 621 -20.43 -37.76 -2.29
N PRO A 622 -20.16 -39.06 -2.03
CA PRO A 622 -20.59 -39.72 -0.79
C PRO A 622 -20.04 -39.12 0.50
N GLU A 623 -18.90 -38.42 0.42
CA GLU A 623 -18.31 -37.69 1.53
C GLU A 623 -19.02 -36.35 1.85
N TYR A 624 -20.00 -35.92 1.06
CA TYR A 624 -20.79 -34.73 1.34
C TYR A 624 -21.79 -34.99 2.47
N LYS A 625 -21.52 -34.38 3.65
CA LYS A 625 -22.45 -34.37 4.79
C LYS A 625 -22.83 -32.94 5.11
N SER A 626 -24.10 -32.62 5.07
CA SER A 626 -24.59 -31.27 5.34
C SER A 626 -24.35 -30.90 6.82
N ASN A 627 -24.16 -29.61 7.10
CA ASN A 627 -24.00 -29.09 8.44
C ASN A 627 -24.87 -27.87 8.67
N ASN A 628 -25.71 -27.89 9.71
CA ASN A 628 -26.70 -26.84 10.01
C ASN A 628 -27.61 -26.49 8.82
N SER A 629 -27.94 -27.45 7.99
CA SER A 629 -28.69 -27.28 6.74
C SER A 629 -29.96 -28.13 6.72
N ILE A 630 -30.96 -27.68 5.97
CA ILE A 630 -32.18 -28.47 5.73
C ILE A 630 -31.89 -29.81 5.02
N TYR A 631 -30.72 -29.89 4.38
CA TYR A 631 -30.30 -31.08 3.62
C TYR A 631 -29.64 -32.15 4.48
N GLU A 632 -29.49 -31.97 5.80
CA GLU A 632 -29.07 -33.02 6.74
C GLU A 632 -30.02 -34.25 6.71
N LYS A 633 -31.30 -34.03 6.36
CA LYS A 633 -32.28 -35.09 6.18
C LYS A 633 -31.91 -36.08 5.08
N LEU A 634 -31.02 -35.73 4.19
CA LEU A 634 -30.50 -36.54 3.09
C LEU A 634 -29.18 -37.23 3.43
N ASP A 635 -28.61 -36.99 4.60
CA ASP A 635 -27.38 -37.65 5.04
C ASP A 635 -27.65 -39.11 5.40
N LYS A 636 -26.79 -40.00 4.89
CA LYS A 636 -26.85 -41.46 5.18
C LYS A 636 -25.81 -41.83 6.25
#